data_b021c451c619d5ab41e97e6ce3c17ee9
#
_entry.id   b021c451c619d5ab41e97e6ce3c17ee9
#
_cell.length_a   1.000
_cell.length_b   1.000
_cell.length_c   1.000
_cell.angle_alpha   90.00
_cell.angle_beta   90.00
_cell.angle_gamma   90.00
#
_symmetry.space_group_name_H-M   'P 1'
#
loop_
_entity.id
_entity.type
_entity.pdbx_description
1 polymer ?
#
loop_
_entity_poly.entity_id
_entity_poly.type
_entity_poly.pdbx_seq_one_letter_code
_entity_poly.pdbx_strand_id
1 'polypeptide(L)'
;MLHRPTAWVRDAIPGTWITKRRIADGLTRTRERSGYTVEIDGRAATAWSGTKGAAFDIGTIAPNTYANLDELLAVYTGPEGVAAPTVVERVRLPIGGPNGAGWNVDAYPWFGAGVLVPAGVPQELSVPPPEPDERGTRRLSLAAFAQGLPDAPPVLVVAFDGEEAERFAFDPARASRTGQLEFLTFELPGDVERIGLRFEGAPGVTGVLAPVVTTAKPRGTRTLDDRPNIVVFVADTLRADALESQRVFAGSPHGVTFPNLARLERDSVLFDRAWASSSWTLPTHSSMFTGLHPGQHTATGLRYTLPDEALTLAELLRADGYRTVALTDGTYLSVEYGLEQGFDVFDEGYEDAQDALVNATRALEHHDGRPTFLFVHTYFVHGPYEPSERARAAHGIAADVRWSDFESSMEELEEWDVSRGPLVEDPRTRDLRSLYWAEVQDFDEHFGRFMTAFDANGWNETSVLFFLADHGEAFGERDAMFHGGVLDEAIVRIPFLVHGARWPKSSARRRADIASHVDLAPTIAELTGVAAPEQWIGRSLLHEAEASAWFQIDAEEDEHESGLVYGRHKLVRDDLRSSWRAFDIDDDREERSELAPPPRELLAEFERRAAVNKAPVLTRVPMQELSASLRAHLEALGYLERR
;
A
#
# COMPACT_ATOMS: atom_id res chain seq x y z
N MET A 1 11.94 1.25 -20.22
CA MET A 1 13.26 0.74 -19.77
C MET A 1 13.05 -0.61 -19.09
N LEU A 2 13.82 -1.62 -19.41
CA LEU A 2 13.68 -2.94 -18.82
C LEU A 2 14.06 -2.87 -17.34
N HIS A 3 13.12 -3.13 -16.44
CA HIS A 3 13.44 -3.40 -15.05
C HIS A 3 14.42 -4.56 -15.01
N ARG A 4 15.63 -4.31 -14.65
CA ARG A 4 16.54 -5.36 -14.28
C ARG A 4 16.32 -5.62 -12.80
N PRO A 5 15.98 -6.85 -12.41
CA PRO A 5 16.20 -7.28 -11.03
C PRO A 5 17.63 -6.89 -10.64
N THR A 6 17.88 -6.66 -9.37
CA THR A 6 19.25 -6.45 -8.91
C THR A 6 20.17 -7.45 -9.60
N ALA A 7 21.22 -6.97 -10.23
CA ALA A 7 21.99 -7.76 -11.22
C ALA A 7 22.46 -9.11 -10.66
N TRP A 8 22.79 -9.15 -9.35
CA TRP A 8 23.29 -10.33 -8.71
C TRP A 8 22.25 -11.46 -8.59
N VAL A 9 20.98 -11.12 -8.33
CA VAL A 9 19.92 -12.13 -8.25
C VAL A 9 19.66 -12.74 -9.63
N ARG A 10 19.74 -11.91 -10.68
CA ARG A 10 19.67 -12.39 -12.05
C ARG A 10 20.81 -13.33 -12.38
N ASP A 11 22.02 -13.03 -11.91
CA ASP A 11 23.21 -13.83 -12.17
C ASP A 11 23.27 -15.07 -11.27
N ALA A 12 22.65 -14.98 -10.06
CA ALA A 12 22.57 -16.09 -9.12
C ALA A 12 21.61 -17.20 -9.58
N ILE A 13 20.60 -16.87 -10.40
CA ILE A 13 19.57 -17.83 -10.81
C ILE A 13 19.28 -17.63 -12.31
N PRO A 14 20.21 -18.01 -13.19
CA PRO A 14 20.04 -17.85 -14.63
C PRO A 14 18.79 -18.61 -15.09
N GLY A 15 17.92 -17.92 -15.78
CA GLY A 15 16.81 -18.53 -16.47
C GLY A 15 15.55 -18.80 -15.67
N THR A 16 15.55 -18.69 -14.34
CA THR A 16 14.37 -18.95 -13.49
C THR A 16 13.59 -17.70 -13.11
N TRP A 17 13.96 -16.55 -13.64
CA TRP A 17 13.28 -15.29 -13.35
C TRP A 17 11.96 -15.15 -14.08
N ILE A 18 10.90 -15.01 -13.33
CA ILE A 18 9.64 -14.51 -13.80
C ILE A 18 9.48 -13.09 -13.23
N THR A 19 9.91 -12.09 -13.99
CA THR A 19 9.58 -10.71 -13.65
C THR A 19 8.19 -10.39 -14.17
N LYS A 20 7.49 -9.45 -13.53
CA LYS A 20 6.21 -8.93 -14.01
C LYS A 20 6.27 -8.53 -15.49
N ARG A 21 7.36 -7.91 -15.94
CA ARG A 21 7.58 -7.53 -17.34
C ARG A 21 7.88 -8.72 -18.23
N ARG A 22 8.63 -9.73 -17.80
CA ARG A 22 8.79 -10.96 -18.57
C ARG A 22 7.49 -11.73 -18.68
N ILE A 23 6.67 -11.71 -17.65
CA ILE A 23 5.29 -12.20 -17.75
C ILE A 23 4.52 -11.34 -18.76
N ALA A 24 4.61 -10.01 -18.71
CA ALA A 24 3.96 -9.13 -19.67
C ALA A 24 4.56 -9.21 -21.09
N ASP A 25 5.88 -9.29 -21.22
CA ASP A 25 6.60 -9.37 -22.50
C ASP A 25 6.56 -10.76 -23.13
N GLY A 26 6.46 -11.84 -22.32
CA GLY A 26 6.27 -13.21 -22.77
C GLY A 26 4.81 -13.62 -22.92
N LEU A 27 3.90 -12.81 -22.39
CA LEU A 27 2.47 -12.95 -22.56
C LEU A 27 2.08 -12.34 -23.91
N THR A 28 2.25 -13.13 -24.96
CA THR A 28 1.35 -12.93 -26.10
C THR A 28 -0.04 -13.21 -25.57
N ARG A 29 -0.79 -12.16 -25.29
CA ARG A 29 -2.20 -12.23 -24.87
C ARG A 29 -3.03 -12.84 -25.99
N THR A 30 -2.88 -14.12 -26.21
CA THR A 30 -3.92 -14.91 -26.82
C THR A 30 -4.96 -15.13 -25.75
N ARG A 31 -5.96 -14.30 -25.77
CA ARG A 31 -7.16 -14.38 -24.95
C ARG A 31 -7.98 -15.60 -25.39
N GLU A 32 -7.41 -16.77 -25.22
CA GLU A 32 -8.15 -18.02 -25.24
C GLU A 32 -8.41 -18.40 -23.80
N ARG A 33 -9.60 -18.79 -23.50
CA ARG A 33 -10.30 -19.04 -22.23
C ARG A 33 -9.56 -19.82 -21.13
N SER A 34 -8.25 -20.00 -21.19
CA SER A 34 -7.58 -20.98 -20.31
C SER A 34 -6.11 -20.72 -19.99
N GLY A 35 -5.58 -19.51 -20.05
CA GLY A 35 -4.26 -19.34 -19.47
C GLY A 35 -3.28 -18.50 -20.29
N TYR A 36 -2.20 -18.16 -19.62
CA TYR A 36 -1.09 -17.38 -20.16
C TYR A 36 0.08 -18.35 -20.43
N THR A 37 0.71 -18.24 -21.57
CA THR A 37 1.95 -18.97 -21.85
C THR A 37 3.13 -18.08 -21.43
N VAL A 38 3.95 -18.57 -20.53
CA VAL A 38 5.18 -17.92 -20.08
C VAL A 38 6.36 -18.77 -20.52
N GLU A 39 7.39 -18.17 -21.04
CA GLU A 39 8.62 -18.86 -21.39
C GLU A 39 9.61 -18.74 -20.22
N ILE A 40 9.99 -19.88 -19.64
CA ILE A 40 10.98 -19.99 -18.57
C ILE A 40 12.15 -20.80 -19.15
N ASP A 41 13.34 -20.23 -19.19
CA ASP A 41 14.55 -20.86 -19.73
C ASP A 41 14.38 -21.41 -21.17
N GLY A 42 13.65 -20.67 -22.02
CA GLY A 42 13.37 -21.11 -23.37
C GLY A 42 12.37 -22.29 -23.46
N ARG A 43 11.71 -22.63 -22.37
CA ARG A 43 10.63 -23.62 -22.32
C ARG A 43 9.31 -22.93 -22.11
N ALA A 44 8.32 -23.28 -22.92
CA ALA A 44 6.97 -22.78 -22.73
C ALA A 44 6.40 -23.31 -21.41
N ALA A 45 6.06 -22.41 -20.50
CA ALA A 45 5.30 -22.72 -19.31
C ALA A 45 3.89 -22.15 -19.48
N THR A 46 2.88 -22.92 -19.14
CA THR A 46 1.50 -22.45 -19.19
C THR A 46 1.12 -21.89 -17.82
N ALA A 47 0.92 -20.58 -17.76
CA ALA A 47 0.31 -19.94 -16.59
C ALA A 47 -1.20 -20.03 -16.72
N TRP A 48 -1.86 -20.56 -15.72
CA TRP A 48 -3.30 -20.72 -15.72
C TRP A 48 -3.93 -19.85 -14.65
N SER A 49 -4.87 -18.99 -15.07
CA SER A 49 -5.70 -18.21 -14.17
C SER A 49 -7.12 -18.76 -14.21
N GLY A 50 -7.52 -19.48 -13.20
CA GLY A 50 -8.90 -19.90 -12.98
C GLY A 50 -9.42 -19.28 -11.69
N THR A 51 -10.68 -19.49 -11.39
CA THR A 51 -11.38 -19.04 -10.18
C THR A 51 -10.70 -19.41 -8.84
N LYS A 52 -9.48 -19.93 -8.87
CA LYS A 52 -8.69 -20.39 -7.71
C LYS A 52 -7.21 -20.02 -7.78
N GLY A 53 -6.84 -18.94 -8.46
CA GLY A 53 -5.46 -18.47 -8.52
C GLY A 53 -4.69 -18.83 -9.79
N ALA A 54 -3.47 -18.34 -9.93
CA ALA A 54 -2.59 -18.65 -11.05
C ALA A 54 -1.67 -19.82 -10.70
N ALA A 55 -1.60 -20.84 -11.57
CA ALA A 55 -0.64 -21.92 -11.48
C ALA A 55 0.26 -21.89 -12.70
N PHE A 56 1.55 -22.17 -12.50
CA PHE A 56 2.50 -22.34 -13.58
C PHE A 56 2.73 -23.82 -13.82
N ASP A 57 2.53 -24.26 -15.06
CA ASP A 57 2.82 -25.62 -15.48
C ASP A 57 3.99 -25.60 -16.48
N ILE A 58 5.06 -26.31 -16.14
CA ILE A 58 6.20 -26.49 -17.02
C ILE A 58 6.02 -27.81 -17.77
N GLY A 59 5.08 -27.79 -18.69
CA GLY A 59 5.13 -28.72 -19.83
C GLY A 59 4.25 -29.94 -19.82
N THR A 60 3.58 -30.43 -18.75
CA THR A 60 2.70 -31.61 -18.88
C THR A 60 1.64 -31.79 -17.80
N ILE A 61 1.55 -30.93 -16.82
CA ILE A 61 0.58 -31.09 -15.73
C ILE A 61 -0.64 -30.23 -16.00
N ALA A 62 -1.81 -30.87 -16.09
CA ALA A 62 -3.04 -30.14 -16.34
C ALA A 62 -3.38 -29.21 -15.18
N PRO A 63 -3.93 -28.00 -15.45
CA PRO A 63 -4.40 -27.09 -14.43
C PRO A 63 -5.33 -27.80 -13.43
N ASN A 64 -5.17 -27.50 -12.13
CA ASN A 64 -5.92 -28.11 -11.02
C ASN A 64 -5.57 -29.57 -10.65
N THR A 65 -4.45 -30.10 -11.09
CA THR A 65 -4.03 -31.47 -10.72
C THR A 65 -3.07 -31.52 -9.55
N TYR A 66 -2.62 -30.36 -9.03
CA TYR A 66 -1.73 -30.34 -7.87
C TYR A 66 -2.51 -30.70 -6.61
N ALA A 67 -2.17 -31.84 -6.02
CA ALA A 67 -2.80 -32.30 -4.79
C ALA A 67 -2.22 -31.61 -3.55
N ASN A 68 -1.00 -31.06 -3.65
CA ASN A 68 -0.29 -30.44 -2.54
C ASN A 68 0.90 -29.58 -3.02
N LEU A 69 1.52 -28.85 -2.07
CA LEU A 69 2.68 -27.99 -2.32
C LEU A 69 3.88 -28.78 -2.84
N ASP A 70 4.08 -30.00 -2.35
CA ASP A 70 5.23 -30.83 -2.75
C ASP A 70 5.18 -31.22 -4.22
N GLU A 71 3.99 -31.47 -4.77
CA GLU A 71 3.81 -31.72 -6.21
C GLU A 71 4.10 -30.46 -7.03
N LEU A 72 3.64 -29.30 -6.59
CA LEU A 72 3.94 -28.05 -7.26
C LEU A 72 5.44 -27.74 -7.24
N LEU A 73 6.09 -27.90 -6.10
CA LEU A 73 7.53 -27.68 -5.94
C LEU A 73 8.35 -28.67 -6.76
N ALA A 74 7.89 -29.93 -6.89
CA ALA A 74 8.54 -30.94 -7.75
C ALA A 74 8.56 -30.52 -9.23
N VAL A 75 7.51 -29.80 -9.70
CA VAL A 75 7.47 -29.25 -11.07
C VAL A 75 8.53 -28.15 -11.26
N TYR A 76 8.78 -27.35 -10.22
CA TYR A 76 9.76 -26.25 -10.29
C TYR A 76 11.20 -26.67 -10.01
N THR A 77 11.43 -27.83 -9.40
CA THR A 77 12.79 -28.30 -9.06
C THR A 77 13.49 -29.07 -10.19
N GLY A 78 12.82 -29.32 -11.34
CA GLY A 78 13.42 -30.00 -12.49
C GLY A 78 13.51 -31.53 -12.36
N PRO A 79 13.88 -32.24 -13.44
CA PRO A 79 13.98 -33.67 -13.41
C PRO A 79 15.17 -34.14 -12.57
N GLU A 80 14.89 -35.11 -11.71
CA GLU A 80 15.87 -35.93 -10.98
C GLU A 80 16.88 -35.18 -10.08
N GLY A 81 16.40 -34.67 -8.93
CA GLY A 81 17.24 -34.53 -7.74
C GLY A 81 18.22 -33.37 -7.71
N VAL A 82 18.22 -32.49 -8.69
CA VAL A 82 18.94 -31.20 -8.62
C VAL A 82 17.91 -30.12 -8.48
N ALA A 83 17.72 -29.64 -7.24
CA ALA A 83 16.87 -28.51 -6.96
C ALA A 83 17.44 -27.27 -7.64
N ALA A 84 16.86 -26.87 -8.77
CA ALA A 84 17.11 -25.56 -9.31
C ALA A 84 16.29 -24.55 -8.48
N PRO A 85 16.89 -23.51 -7.89
CA PRO A 85 16.15 -22.50 -7.13
C PRO A 85 15.14 -21.83 -8.04
N THR A 86 13.88 -21.80 -7.60
CA THR A 86 12.79 -21.16 -8.34
C THR A 86 12.57 -19.77 -7.79
N VAL A 87 12.88 -18.76 -8.57
CA VAL A 87 12.57 -17.37 -8.24
C VAL A 87 11.25 -17.01 -8.86
N VAL A 88 10.36 -16.53 -8.03
CA VAL A 88 9.02 -16.23 -8.43
C VAL A 88 8.69 -14.80 -8.08
N GLU A 89 8.53 -13.96 -9.08
CA GLU A 89 7.92 -12.66 -8.95
C GLU A 89 6.43 -12.81 -9.25
N ARG A 90 5.55 -12.64 -8.26
CA ARG A 90 4.11 -12.89 -8.37
C ARG A 90 3.73 -14.34 -8.69
N VAL A 91 3.63 -15.17 -7.73
CA VAL A 91 2.93 -16.45 -7.86
C VAL A 91 1.89 -16.58 -6.77
N ARG A 92 0.66 -16.67 -7.19
CA ARG A 92 -0.38 -17.32 -6.41
C ARG A 92 -0.23 -18.82 -6.65
N LEU A 93 0.17 -19.52 -5.63
CA LEU A 93 0.24 -20.97 -5.66
C LEU A 93 -1.15 -21.54 -5.34
N PRO A 94 -1.84 -22.24 -6.25
CA PRO A 94 -3.03 -22.99 -5.89
C PRO A 94 -2.60 -24.22 -5.12
N ILE A 95 -2.68 -24.17 -3.80
CA ILE A 95 -2.15 -25.25 -2.97
C ILE A 95 -3.28 -25.88 -2.18
N GLY A 96 -3.49 -27.18 -2.37
CA GLY A 96 -4.24 -28.01 -1.45
C GLY A 96 -3.39 -28.26 -0.21
N GLY A 97 -3.94 -27.97 0.98
CA GLY A 97 -3.27 -28.27 2.24
C GLY A 97 -3.09 -29.76 2.49
N PRO A 98 -2.14 -30.16 3.34
CA PRO A 98 -2.06 -31.51 3.81
C PRO A 98 -3.38 -31.90 4.46
N ASN A 99 -3.93 -33.05 4.12
CA ASN A 99 -5.24 -33.58 4.54
C ASN A 99 -6.47 -33.15 3.73
N GLY A 100 -6.30 -32.64 2.49
CA GLY A 100 -7.45 -32.30 1.64
C GLY A 100 -8.23 -31.05 2.07
N ALA A 101 -7.82 -30.38 3.12
CA ALA A 101 -8.23 -29.01 3.40
C ALA A 101 -7.51 -28.13 2.37
N GLY A 102 -8.27 -27.46 1.50
CA GLY A 102 -7.68 -26.55 0.52
C GLY A 102 -6.84 -25.52 1.25
N TRP A 103 -5.59 -25.39 0.86
CA TRP A 103 -4.83 -24.22 1.22
C TRP A 103 -5.57 -23.04 0.57
N ASN A 104 -5.96 -22.10 1.39
CA ASN A 104 -6.50 -20.88 0.85
C ASN A 104 -5.32 -20.12 0.25
N VAL A 105 -5.25 -20.07 -1.07
CA VAL A 105 -4.19 -19.33 -1.79
C VAL A 105 -4.27 -17.84 -1.48
N ASP A 106 -5.46 -17.42 -1.14
CA ASP A 106 -5.80 -16.10 -0.71
C ASP A 106 -5.17 -15.75 0.65
N ALA A 107 -4.63 -16.71 1.37
CA ALA A 107 -3.91 -16.54 2.62
C ALA A 107 -2.39 -16.34 2.44
N TYR A 108 -1.90 -16.09 1.23
CA TYR A 108 -0.48 -15.82 1.00
C TYR A 108 -0.25 -14.31 0.85
N PRO A 109 0.10 -13.61 1.93
CA PRO A 109 0.04 -12.16 1.97
C PRO A 109 1.31 -11.47 1.45
N TRP A 110 2.33 -12.25 1.05
CA TRP A 110 3.63 -11.70 0.71
C TRP A 110 3.94 -11.85 -0.76
N PHE A 111 4.23 -10.74 -1.42
CA PHE A 111 4.54 -10.66 -2.83
C PHE A 111 5.88 -9.96 -3.03
N GLY A 112 6.58 -10.35 -4.07
CA GLY A 112 7.87 -9.78 -4.42
C GLY A 112 8.73 -10.77 -5.18
N ALA A 113 9.89 -10.32 -5.63
CA ALA A 113 10.89 -11.20 -6.19
C ALA A 113 11.49 -12.08 -5.09
N GLY A 114 11.38 -13.39 -5.20
CA GLY A 114 11.81 -14.25 -4.11
C GLY A 114 12.16 -15.67 -4.52
N VAL A 115 12.56 -16.46 -3.54
CA VAL A 115 12.89 -17.87 -3.66
C VAL A 115 12.05 -18.65 -2.67
N LEU A 116 11.24 -19.58 -3.15
CA LEU A 116 10.63 -20.59 -2.29
C LEU A 116 11.72 -21.57 -1.84
N VAL A 117 11.79 -21.77 -0.53
CA VAL A 117 12.77 -22.66 0.08
C VAL A 117 11.99 -23.72 0.87
N PRO A 118 11.64 -24.86 0.23
CA PRO A 118 10.91 -25.93 0.90
C PRO A 118 11.69 -26.44 2.12
N ALA A 119 10.97 -26.81 3.18
CA ALA A 119 11.61 -27.35 4.39
C ALA A 119 12.49 -28.58 4.05
N GLY A 120 13.73 -28.56 4.49
CA GLY A 120 14.72 -29.62 4.25
C GLY A 120 15.37 -29.61 2.86
N VAL A 121 14.94 -28.76 1.93
CA VAL A 121 15.54 -28.67 0.58
C VAL A 121 16.42 -27.42 0.51
N PRO A 122 17.76 -27.55 0.44
CA PRO A 122 18.63 -26.39 0.33
C PRO A 122 18.49 -25.71 -1.04
N GLN A 123 18.55 -24.39 -1.03
CA GLN A 123 18.63 -23.57 -2.24
C GLN A 123 19.97 -22.84 -2.24
N GLU A 124 20.61 -22.71 -3.39
CA GLU A 124 21.87 -22.01 -3.53
C GLU A 124 21.70 -20.75 -4.41
N LEU A 125 22.27 -19.65 -3.94
CA LEU A 125 22.38 -18.41 -4.68
C LEU A 125 23.85 -18.12 -4.97
N SER A 126 24.19 -17.81 -6.22
CA SER A 126 25.54 -17.38 -6.57
C SER A 126 25.74 -15.92 -6.16
N VAL A 127 26.86 -15.61 -5.60
CA VAL A 127 27.25 -14.25 -5.18
C VAL A 127 28.18 -13.69 -6.25
N PRO A 128 27.88 -12.52 -6.85
CA PRO A 128 28.81 -11.91 -7.79
C PRO A 128 30.13 -11.54 -7.08
N PRO A 129 31.25 -11.60 -7.76
CA PRO A 129 32.51 -11.16 -7.21
C PRO A 129 32.40 -9.66 -6.85
N PRO A 130 33.14 -9.20 -5.82
CA PRO A 130 33.19 -7.79 -5.50
C PRO A 130 33.78 -6.99 -6.68
N GLU A 131 33.27 -5.78 -6.89
CA GLU A 131 33.88 -4.87 -7.88
C GLU A 131 35.31 -4.49 -7.44
N PRO A 132 36.25 -4.27 -8.37
CA PRO A 132 37.68 -4.07 -8.03
C PRO A 132 37.98 -2.90 -7.09
N ASP A 133 37.12 -1.92 -7.06
CA ASP A 133 37.21 -0.71 -6.22
C ASP A 133 36.22 -0.72 -5.04
N GLU A 134 35.45 -1.79 -4.88
CA GLU A 134 34.46 -1.94 -3.82
C GLU A 134 35.13 -2.25 -2.48
N ARG A 135 35.11 -1.27 -1.57
CA ARG A 135 35.65 -1.39 -0.21
C ARG A 135 34.51 -1.30 0.80
N GLY A 136 34.33 -2.31 1.60
CA GLY A 136 33.33 -2.34 2.64
C GLY A 136 32.93 -3.76 3.04
N THR A 137 32.10 -3.87 4.07
CA THR A 137 31.53 -5.14 4.48
C THR A 137 30.38 -5.50 3.53
N ARG A 138 30.46 -6.66 2.89
CA ARG A 138 29.37 -7.18 2.09
C ARG A 138 28.29 -7.76 3.00
N ARG A 139 27.05 -7.61 2.61
CA ARG A 139 25.89 -8.09 3.37
C ARG A 139 24.88 -8.73 2.47
N LEU A 140 24.31 -9.88 2.90
CA LEU A 140 23.08 -10.43 2.37
C LEU A 140 21.92 -9.85 3.15
N SER A 141 20.99 -9.20 2.47
CA SER A 141 19.72 -8.75 3.03
C SER A 141 18.57 -9.45 2.32
N LEU A 142 17.58 -9.87 3.08
CA LEU A 142 16.38 -10.56 2.58
C LEU A 142 15.20 -10.39 3.55
N ALA A 143 14.00 -10.68 3.08
CA ALA A 143 12.84 -10.89 3.93
C ALA A 143 12.50 -12.38 3.96
N ALA A 144 12.70 -13.03 5.10
CA ALA A 144 12.38 -14.44 5.27
C ALA A 144 10.95 -14.59 5.78
N PHE A 145 10.21 -15.55 5.25
CA PHE A 145 8.86 -15.79 5.68
C PHE A 145 8.58 -17.27 5.95
N ALA A 146 7.64 -17.51 6.85
CA ALA A 146 7.13 -18.82 7.17
C ALA A 146 5.62 -18.75 7.46
N GLN A 147 4.85 -19.57 6.74
CA GLN A 147 3.41 -19.71 6.93
C GLN A 147 3.07 -21.00 7.66
N GLY A 148 2.01 -20.98 8.47
CA GLY A 148 1.56 -22.16 9.19
C GLY A 148 2.57 -22.62 10.24
N LEU A 149 2.91 -21.75 11.18
CA LEU A 149 3.87 -22.04 12.24
C LEU A 149 3.31 -23.10 13.20
N PRO A 150 3.92 -24.29 13.24
CA PRO A 150 3.59 -25.32 14.20
C PRO A 150 4.19 -25.00 15.58
N ASP A 151 3.94 -25.87 16.57
CA ASP A 151 4.53 -25.76 17.92
C ASP A 151 6.08 -25.67 17.90
N ALA A 152 6.70 -26.21 16.85
CA ALA A 152 8.14 -26.07 16.59
C ALA A 152 8.35 -25.15 15.37
N PRO A 153 8.74 -23.89 15.57
CA PRO A 153 8.90 -22.93 14.48
C PRO A 153 10.05 -23.35 13.56
N PRO A 154 9.95 -23.06 12.24
CA PRO A 154 11.03 -23.30 11.31
C PRO A 154 12.24 -22.46 11.66
N VAL A 155 13.41 -22.95 11.27
CA VAL A 155 14.67 -22.26 11.40
C VAL A 155 15.25 -22.05 10.01
N LEU A 156 15.48 -20.81 9.61
CA LEU A 156 16.29 -20.51 8.42
C LEU A 156 17.76 -20.71 8.75
N VAL A 157 18.41 -21.58 8.00
CA VAL A 157 19.84 -21.81 8.03
C VAL A 157 20.46 -21.17 6.81
N VAL A 158 21.43 -20.30 7.04
CA VAL A 158 22.22 -19.63 6.00
C VAL A 158 23.62 -20.22 6.00
N ALA A 159 24.08 -20.69 4.85
CA ALA A 159 25.40 -21.25 4.64
C ALA A 159 26.20 -20.40 3.65
N PHE A 160 27.50 -20.28 3.84
CA PHE A 160 28.42 -19.62 2.91
C PHE A 160 29.39 -20.67 2.36
N ASP A 161 29.41 -20.84 1.04
CA ASP A 161 30.21 -21.84 0.31
C ASP A 161 30.09 -23.27 0.87
N GLY A 162 28.89 -23.62 1.34
CA GLY A 162 28.56 -24.92 1.89
C GLY A 162 28.77 -25.08 3.39
N GLU A 163 29.40 -24.12 4.06
CA GLU A 163 29.58 -24.11 5.52
C GLU A 163 28.46 -23.33 6.19
N GLU A 164 27.80 -23.93 7.19
CA GLU A 164 26.75 -23.26 7.97
C GLU A 164 27.32 -22.04 8.70
N ALA A 165 26.73 -20.86 8.45
CA ALA A 165 27.21 -19.61 8.97
C ALA A 165 26.26 -19.01 10.02
N GLU A 166 24.96 -18.99 9.73
CA GLU A 166 23.96 -18.32 10.56
C GLU A 166 22.66 -19.14 10.65
N ARG A 167 21.97 -18.97 11.78
CA ARG A 167 20.65 -19.60 12.02
C ARG A 167 19.69 -18.56 12.55
N PHE A 168 18.53 -18.47 11.95
CA PHE A 168 17.43 -17.62 12.42
C PHE A 168 16.21 -18.48 12.73
N ALA A 169 15.79 -18.48 13.99
CA ALA A 169 14.57 -19.18 14.43
C ALA A 169 13.38 -18.20 14.39
N PHE A 170 12.31 -18.61 13.75
CA PHE A 170 11.07 -17.86 13.79
C PHE A 170 10.45 -17.97 15.19
N ASP A 171 9.80 -16.89 15.62
CA ASP A 171 9.15 -16.82 16.93
C ASP A 171 7.63 -16.95 16.77
N PRO A 172 7.02 -18.05 17.24
CA PRO A 172 5.57 -18.23 17.12
C PRO A 172 4.75 -17.12 17.80
N ALA A 173 5.30 -16.49 18.83
CA ALA A 173 4.64 -15.37 19.51
C ALA A 173 4.57 -14.09 18.65
N ARG A 174 5.35 -14.04 17.57
CA ARG A 174 5.41 -12.92 16.61
C ARG A 174 4.69 -13.26 15.30
N ALA A 175 4.13 -14.45 15.18
CA ALA A 175 3.38 -14.84 14.01
C ALA A 175 1.99 -14.19 14.01
N SER A 176 1.58 -13.68 12.86
CA SER A 176 0.18 -13.40 12.56
C SER A 176 -0.55 -14.71 12.22
N ARG A 177 -1.86 -14.68 12.03
CA ARG A 177 -2.62 -15.86 11.57
C ARG A 177 -2.14 -16.38 10.21
N THR A 178 -1.62 -15.50 9.37
CA THR A 178 -1.10 -15.82 8.04
C THR A 178 0.34 -16.31 8.07
N GLY A 179 1.07 -16.10 9.16
CA GLY A 179 2.46 -16.52 9.32
C GLY A 179 3.36 -15.42 9.87
N GLN A 180 4.65 -15.48 9.56
CA GLN A 180 5.64 -14.51 10.03
C GLN A 180 6.54 -14.08 8.87
N LEU A 181 6.73 -12.78 8.74
CA LEU A 181 7.70 -12.14 7.84
C LEU A 181 8.78 -11.45 8.68
N GLU A 182 10.05 -11.74 8.40
CA GLU A 182 11.19 -11.15 9.10
C GLU A 182 12.21 -10.58 8.11
N PHE A 183 12.61 -9.34 8.33
CA PHE A 183 13.68 -8.71 7.58
C PHE A 183 15.02 -9.05 8.22
N LEU A 184 15.95 -9.62 7.46
CA LEU A 184 17.22 -10.14 7.97
C LEU A 184 18.40 -9.58 7.17
N THR A 185 19.53 -9.39 7.86
CA THR A 185 20.79 -9.01 7.24
C THR A 185 21.92 -9.83 7.83
N PHE A 186 22.73 -10.45 6.98
CA PHE A 186 23.89 -11.26 7.34
C PHE A 186 25.16 -10.66 6.75
N GLU A 187 26.23 -10.57 7.53
CA GLU A 187 27.53 -10.15 7.01
C GLU A 187 28.17 -11.28 6.21
N LEU A 188 28.64 -10.96 5.00
CA LEU A 188 29.30 -11.93 4.14
C LEU A 188 30.82 -11.84 4.28
N PRO A 189 31.54 -12.96 4.45
CA PRO A 189 32.98 -13.02 4.21
C PRO A 189 33.32 -12.50 2.81
N GLY A 190 34.50 -11.88 2.66
CA GLY A 190 34.85 -11.16 1.43
C GLY A 190 34.96 -12.02 0.17
N ASP A 191 35.16 -13.31 0.33
CA ASP A 191 35.42 -14.30 -0.73
C ASP A 191 34.26 -15.28 -0.98
N VAL A 192 33.08 -15.04 -0.38
CA VAL A 192 31.91 -15.91 -0.57
C VAL A 192 31.43 -15.85 -2.02
N GLU A 193 31.31 -17.02 -2.62
CA GLU A 193 30.80 -17.21 -3.99
C GLU A 193 29.38 -17.75 -4.01
N ARG A 194 28.95 -18.48 -2.95
CA ARG A 194 27.64 -19.13 -2.89
C ARG A 194 27.00 -18.94 -1.50
N ILE A 195 25.70 -18.65 -1.52
CA ILE A 195 24.87 -18.59 -0.32
C ILE A 195 23.87 -19.74 -0.39
N GLY A 196 23.94 -20.64 0.58
CA GLY A 196 22.95 -21.69 0.78
C GLY A 196 21.84 -21.22 1.71
N LEU A 197 20.60 -21.47 1.35
CA LEU A 197 19.41 -21.19 2.15
C LEU A 197 18.68 -22.50 2.39
N ARG A 198 18.37 -22.82 3.64
CA ARG A 198 17.62 -24.02 4.01
C ARG A 198 16.72 -23.74 5.20
N PHE A 199 15.49 -24.19 5.13
CA PHE A 199 14.62 -24.20 6.30
C PHE A 199 14.63 -25.57 6.97
N GLU A 200 14.77 -25.58 8.28
CA GLU A 200 14.61 -26.77 9.13
C GLU A 200 13.33 -26.62 9.96
N GLY A 201 12.67 -27.74 10.24
CA GLY A 201 11.46 -27.78 11.06
C GLY A 201 10.25 -28.35 10.32
N ALA A 202 9.06 -28.10 10.85
CA ALA A 202 7.83 -28.70 10.36
C ALA A 202 7.41 -28.18 8.97
N PRO A 203 6.64 -28.97 8.21
CA PRO A 203 6.19 -28.59 6.88
C PRO A 203 5.27 -27.37 6.93
N GLY A 204 5.61 -26.38 6.13
CA GLY A 204 4.86 -25.17 5.89
C GLY A 204 5.41 -24.49 4.64
N VAL A 205 4.77 -23.41 4.20
CA VAL A 205 5.33 -22.61 3.12
C VAL A 205 6.39 -21.68 3.70
N THR A 206 7.61 -21.85 3.21
CA THR A 206 8.76 -21.05 3.63
C THR A 206 9.51 -20.51 2.42
N GLY A 207 10.13 -19.35 2.57
CA GLY A 207 10.91 -18.75 1.50
C GLY A 207 11.58 -17.46 1.91
N VAL A 208 12.20 -16.83 0.94
CA VAL A 208 12.83 -15.51 1.10
C VAL A 208 12.42 -14.60 -0.05
N LEU A 209 12.15 -13.34 0.26
CA LEU A 209 11.86 -12.29 -0.70
C LEU A 209 13.04 -11.33 -0.79
N ALA A 210 13.21 -10.75 -1.97
CA ALA A 210 14.19 -9.72 -2.25
C ALA A 210 15.60 -10.00 -1.69
N PRO A 211 16.16 -11.23 -1.86
CA PRO A 211 17.51 -11.49 -1.42
C PRO A 211 18.49 -10.64 -2.25
N VAL A 212 19.28 -9.81 -1.58
CA VAL A 212 20.22 -8.89 -2.23
C VAL A 212 21.56 -8.85 -1.50
N VAL A 213 22.65 -8.81 -2.24
CA VAL A 213 23.97 -8.55 -1.70
C VAL A 213 24.32 -7.08 -1.90
N THR A 214 24.65 -6.42 -0.83
CA THR A 214 25.08 -5.00 -0.83
C THR A 214 26.44 -4.88 -0.18
N THR A 215 27.19 -3.82 -0.52
CA THR A 215 28.44 -3.48 0.14
C THR A 215 28.22 -2.26 1.00
N ALA A 216 28.29 -2.45 2.31
CA ALA A 216 28.22 -1.35 3.26
C ALA A 216 29.51 -0.52 3.21
N LYS A 217 29.39 0.75 2.86
CA LYS A 217 30.54 1.67 2.90
C LYS A 217 30.88 2.05 4.35
N PRO A 218 32.16 2.24 4.68
CA PRO A 218 32.56 2.68 6.01
C PRO A 218 31.88 4.01 6.39
N ARG A 219 31.36 4.11 7.62
CA ARG A 219 30.85 5.38 8.16
C ARG A 219 31.94 6.46 8.07
N GLY A 220 31.69 7.51 7.27
CA GLY A 220 32.59 8.67 7.17
C GLY A 220 32.95 9.12 5.75
N THR A 221 32.73 8.32 4.73
CA THR A 221 32.83 8.77 3.35
C THR A 221 31.44 9.14 2.82
N ARG A 222 31.14 10.43 2.77
CA ARG A 222 30.01 10.96 2.02
C ARG A 222 30.16 10.55 0.57
N THR A 223 29.50 9.49 0.16
CA THR A 223 29.45 9.05 -1.23
C THR A 223 28.08 8.47 -1.52
N LEU A 224 27.47 8.92 -2.60
CA LEU A 224 26.30 8.41 -3.33
C LEU A 224 25.00 8.10 -2.56
N ASP A 225 25.03 7.77 -1.28
CA ASP A 225 23.84 7.51 -0.47
C ASP A 225 23.51 8.65 0.52
N ASP A 226 23.64 9.90 0.08
CA ASP A 226 23.03 11.05 0.76
C ASP A 226 21.53 11.15 0.43
N ARG A 227 21.00 10.19 -0.33
CA ARG A 227 19.57 10.11 -0.65
C ARG A 227 18.77 9.78 0.61
N PRO A 228 17.68 10.49 0.86
CA PRO A 228 16.85 10.23 2.03
C PRO A 228 16.16 8.86 1.91
N ASN A 229 15.94 8.19 3.03
CA ASN A 229 14.88 7.22 3.10
C ASN A 229 13.55 7.94 2.96
N ILE A 230 12.59 7.30 2.33
CA ILE A 230 11.24 7.82 2.14
C ILE A 230 10.28 6.91 2.86
N VAL A 231 9.46 7.48 3.73
CA VAL A 231 8.35 6.79 4.37
C VAL A 231 7.07 7.51 3.98
N VAL A 232 6.12 6.77 3.42
CA VAL A 232 4.76 7.24 3.17
C VAL A 232 3.85 6.46 4.09
N PHE A 233 3.23 7.15 5.04
CA PHE A 233 2.31 6.57 6.00
C PHE A 233 0.90 7.08 5.73
N VAL A 234 0.00 6.18 5.33
CA VAL A 234 -1.38 6.48 5.00
C VAL A 234 -2.30 5.84 6.04
N ALA A 235 -3.07 6.67 6.73
CA ALA A 235 -4.16 6.24 7.60
C ALA A 235 -5.48 6.39 6.85
N ASP A 236 -6.08 5.26 6.49
CA ASP A 236 -7.35 5.22 5.75
C ASP A 236 -8.46 5.93 6.52
N THR A 237 -9.30 6.65 5.83
CA THR A 237 -10.43 7.45 6.38
C THR A 237 -10.07 8.46 7.47
N LEU A 238 -8.79 8.73 7.75
CA LEU A 238 -8.43 9.67 8.80
C LEU A 238 -8.81 11.10 8.40
N ARG A 239 -9.79 11.66 9.09
CA ARG A 239 -10.28 13.01 8.84
C ARG A 239 -9.22 14.09 9.14
N ALA A 240 -9.23 15.17 8.38
CA ALA A 240 -8.32 16.29 8.61
C ALA A 240 -8.46 16.89 10.03
N ASP A 241 -9.66 16.89 10.60
CA ASP A 241 -9.94 17.42 11.94
C ASP A 241 -9.52 16.51 13.10
N ALA A 242 -8.85 15.37 12.82
CA ALA A 242 -8.02 14.68 13.79
C ALA A 242 -6.85 15.56 14.26
N LEU A 243 -6.31 16.41 13.37
CA LEU A 243 -5.29 17.41 13.71
C LEU A 243 -5.92 18.59 14.45
N GLU A 244 -5.28 19.04 15.55
CA GLU A 244 -5.83 20.08 16.40
C GLU A 244 -6.08 21.41 15.65
N SER A 245 -5.18 21.78 14.75
CA SER A 245 -5.30 23.03 13.97
C SER A 245 -6.35 22.96 12.85
N GLN A 246 -6.86 21.78 12.54
CA GLN A 246 -7.85 21.53 11.49
C GLN A 246 -9.27 21.33 12.04
N ARG A 247 -9.47 21.38 13.37
CA ARG A 247 -10.77 21.18 14.03
C ARG A 247 -11.73 22.32 13.77
N VAL A 248 -12.40 22.24 12.64
CA VAL A 248 -13.31 23.30 12.15
C VAL A 248 -14.74 22.81 11.96
N PHE A 249 -14.95 21.49 11.92
CA PHE A 249 -16.27 20.90 11.79
C PHE A 249 -16.99 20.83 13.13
N ALA A 250 -18.31 20.99 13.13
CA ALA A 250 -19.13 20.83 14.34
C ALA A 250 -19.02 19.43 14.94
N GLY A 251 -18.70 18.42 14.11
CA GLY A 251 -18.45 17.05 14.51
C GLY A 251 -17.02 16.74 14.98
N SER A 252 -16.10 17.72 14.97
CA SER A 252 -14.72 17.53 15.43
C SER A 252 -14.65 17.10 16.89
N PRO A 253 -13.61 16.32 17.29
CA PRO A 253 -13.49 15.82 18.66
C PRO A 253 -13.17 16.96 19.62
N HIS A 254 -14.16 17.41 20.39
CA HIS A 254 -13.99 18.46 21.40
C HIS A 254 -13.56 17.87 22.74
N GLY A 255 -12.52 18.46 23.36
CA GLY A 255 -12.04 18.04 24.68
C GLY A 255 -11.23 16.71 24.69
N VAL A 256 -10.99 16.14 23.54
CA VAL A 256 -10.10 14.97 23.35
C VAL A 256 -8.85 15.41 22.63
N THR A 257 -7.71 14.85 23.00
CA THR A 257 -6.42 15.09 22.35
C THR A 257 -5.86 13.78 21.84
N PHE A 258 -5.21 13.84 20.69
CA PHE A 258 -4.41 12.77 20.12
C PHE A 258 -2.93 13.18 20.25
N PRO A 259 -2.26 12.80 21.35
CA PRO A 259 -0.99 13.42 21.72
C PRO A 259 0.15 13.14 20.73
N ASN A 260 0.13 12.00 20.05
CA ASN A 260 1.16 11.64 19.08
C ASN A 260 0.95 12.35 17.75
N LEU A 261 -0.30 12.46 17.28
CA LEU A 261 -0.66 13.29 16.11
C LEU A 261 -0.38 14.78 16.39
N ALA A 262 -0.72 15.27 17.58
CA ALA A 262 -0.42 16.65 17.98
C ALA A 262 1.12 16.89 18.06
N ARG A 263 1.90 15.90 18.49
CA ARG A 263 3.37 15.98 18.43
C ARG A 263 3.84 16.05 16.99
N LEU A 264 3.36 15.15 16.13
CA LEU A 264 3.71 15.13 14.71
C LEU A 264 3.36 16.47 14.04
N GLU A 265 2.16 16.99 14.27
CA GLU A 265 1.70 18.28 13.73
C GLU A 265 2.64 19.42 14.15
N ARG A 266 3.04 19.47 15.42
CA ARG A 266 3.94 20.51 15.94
C ARG A 266 5.34 20.42 15.35
N ASP A 267 5.85 19.19 15.11
CA ASP A 267 7.24 18.94 14.73
C ASP A 267 7.45 18.83 13.21
N SER A 268 6.38 18.89 12.42
CA SER A 268 6.34 18.70 10.96
C SER A 268 6.04 19.98 10.18
N VAL A 269 6.13 19.88 8.86
CA VAL A 269 5.52 20.84 7.92
C VAL A 269 4.11 20.36 7.62
N LEU A 270 3.11 21.18 7.96
CA LEU A 270 1.71 20.92 7.69
C LEU A 270 1.28 21.65 6.41
N PHE A 271 0.68 20.94 5.48
CA PHE A 271 -0.08 21.51 4.37
C PHE A 271 -1.52 21.75 4.81
N ASP A 272 -1.84 23.00 5.12
CA ASP A 272 -3.16 23.39 5.63
C ASP A 272 -4.29 23.14 4.63
N ARG A 273 -3.95 23.03 3.35
CA ARG A 273 -4.85 22.94 2.22
C ARG A 273 -4.48 21.73 1.38
N ALA A 274 -4.87 20.55 1.86
CA ALA A 274 -4.62 19.29 1.20
C ALA A 274 -5.92 18.54 0.90
N TRP A 275 -6.03 18.03 -0.31
CA TRP A 275 -7.20 17.28 -0.78
C TRP A 275 -6.85 15.95 -1.40
N ALA A 276 -7.67 14.96 -1.10
CA ALA A 276 -7.66 13.66 -1.76
C ALA A 276 -7.95 13.79 -3.26
N SER A 277 -7.47 12.85 -4.06
CA SER A 277 -7.78 12.79 -5.50
C SER A 277 -9.12 12.12 -5.80
N SER A 278 -9.69 11.44 -4.83
CA SER A 278 -11.01 10.78 -4.86
C SER A 278 -11.54 10.65 -3.43
N SER A 279 -12.72 10.08 -3.28
CA SER A 279 -13.38 9.82 -2.00
C SER A 279 -13.26 8.39 -1.51
N TRP A 280 -12.38 7.55 -2.09
CA TRP A 280 -12.18 6.16 -1.70
C TRP A 280 -10.82 5.61 -2.11
N THR A 281 -10.46 4.47 -1.53
CA THR A 281 -9.09 3.93 -1.40
C THR A 281 -8.36 3.67 -2.72
N LEU A 282 -8.92 2.89 -3.64
CA LEU A 282 -8.20 2.45 -4.85
C LEU A 282 -7.74 3.62 -5.75
N PRO A 283 -8.61 4.58 -6.13
CA PRO A 283 -8.17 5.68 -7.00
C PRO A 283 -7.20 6.64 -6.30
N THR A 284 -7.32 6.85 -4.99
CA THR A 284 -6.41 7.73 -4.25
C THR A 284 -5.00 7.16 -4.20
N HIS A 285 -4.86 5.87 -3.90
CA HIS A 285 -3.56 5.19 -3.89
C HIS A 285 -2.96 5.07 -5.29
N SER A 286 -3.78 4.78 -6.31
CA SER A 286 -3.34 4.82 -7.70
C SER A 286 -2.80 6.18 -8.09
N SER A 287 -3.44 7.27 -7.62
CA SER A 287 -2.95 8.64 -7.81
C SER A 287 -1.63 8.91 -7.08
N MET A 288 -1.48 8.44 -5.82
CA MET A 288 -0.24 8.59 -5.05
C MET A 288 0.94 7.89 -5.73
N PHE A 289 0.70 6.71 -6.31
CA PHE A 289 1.77 5.92 -6.93
C PHE A 289 2.13 6.37 -8.34
N THR A 290 1.20 6.98 -9.08
CA THR A 290 1.41 7.31 -10.50
C THR A 290 1.52 8.81 -10.79
N GLY A 291 1.20 9.68 -9.82
CA GLY A 291 1.11 11.12 -10.07
C GLY A 291 0.04 11.51 -11.10
N LEU A 292 -0.96 10.64 -11.32
CA LEU A 292 -2.07 10.84 -12.26
C LEU A 292 -3.40 10.98 -11.52
N HIS A 293 -4.34 11.71 -12.09
CA HIS A 293 -5.72 11.76 -11.56
C HIS A 293 -6.52 10.47 -11.88
N PRO A 294 -7.62 10.19 -11.17
CA PRO A 294 -8.44 8.99 -11.38
C PRO A 294 -8.86 8.77 -12.83
N GLY A 295 -9.34 9.80 -13.52
CA GLY A 295 -9.71 9.70 -14.94
C GLY A 295 -8.54 9.35 -15.86
N GLN A 296 -7.30 9.66 -15.46
CA GLN A 296 -6.10 9.42 -16.25
C GLN A 296 -5.50 8.03 -16.03
N HIS A 297 -5.38 7.56 -14.77
CA HIS A 297 -4.87 6.23 -14.47
C HIS A 297 -5.91 5.12 -14.61
N THR A 298 -7.20 5.45 -14.63
CA THR A 298 -8.35 4.56 -14.92
C THR A 298 -8.62 3.44 -13.91
N ALA A 299 -7.90 3.36 -12.81
CA ALA A 299 -8.18 2.45 -11.70
C ALA A 299 -9.26 3.08 -10.81
N THR A 300 -10.50 3.01 -11.28
CA THR A 300 -11.67 3.67 -10.69
C THR A 300 -12.84 2.72 -10.64
N GLY A 301 -13.28 2.20 -9.61
CA GLY A 301 -14.35 1.21 -9.51
C GLY A 301 -13.86 -0.19 -9.17
N LEU A 302 -14.73 -0.97 -8.58
CA LEU A 302 -14.45 -2.30 -8.03
C LEU A 302 -13.87 -3.29 -9.03
N ARG A 303 -14.06 -3.03 -10.33
CA ARG A 303 -13.73 -3.97 -11.42
C ARG A 303 -12.56 -3.52 -12.28
N TYR A 304 -11.81 -2.51 -11.86
CA TYR A 304 -10.70 -2.00 -12.65
C TYR A 304 -9.41 -2.01 -11.81
N THR A 305 -8.33 -2.35 -12.47
CA THR A 305 -7.00 -2.43 -11.84
C THR A 305 -6.08 -1.35 -12.37
N LEU A 306 -5.05 -1.01 -11.62
CA LEU A 306 -3.97 -0.19 -12.14
C LEU A 306 -3.26 -0.96 -13.26
N PRO A 307 -3.23 -0.42 -14.50
CA PRO A 307 -2.63 -1.11 -15.64
C PRO A 307 -1.13 -1.37 -15.44
N ASP A 308 -0.63 -2.45 -16.03
CA ASP A 308 0.81 -2.79 -16.01
C ASP A 308 1.69 -1.75 -16.73
N GLU A 309 1.12 -0.96 -17.63
CA GLU A 309 1.82 0.16 -18.28
C GLU A 309 1.96 1.40 -17.37
N ALA A 310 1.29 1.45 -16.24
CA ALA A 310 1.47 2.51 -15.26
C ALA A 310 2.92 2.49 -14.73
N LEU A 311 3.64 3.58 -14.89
CA LEU A 311 4.94 3.71 -14.24
C LEU A 311 4.73 4.26 -12.82
N THR A 312 4.96 3.41 -11.83
CA THR A 312 4.75 3.75 -10.43
C THR A 312 5.99 4.38 -9.80
N LEU A 313 5.78 5.12 -8.71
CA LEU A 313 6.85 5.65 -7.88
C LEU A 313 7.77 4.53 -7.35
N ALA A 314 7.21 3.41 -6.91
CA ALA A 314 7.99 2.28 -6.41
C ALA A 314 8.88 1.68 -7.51
N GLU A 315 8.36 1.55 -8.73
CA GLU A 315 9.17 1.10 -9.87
C GLU A 315 10.33 2.06 -10.18
N LEU A 316 10.06 3.37 -10.12
CA LEU A 316 11.06 4.39 -10.37
C LEU A 316 12.17 4.37 -9.32
N LEU A 317 11.81 4.31 -8.05
CA LEU A 317 12.76 4.27 -6.92
C LEU A 317 13.55 2.95 -6.91
N ARG A 318 12.89 1.81 -7.15
CA ARG A 318 13.57 0.52 -7.27
C ARG A 318 14.60 0.51 -8.39
N ALA A 319 14.27 1.09 -9.55
CA ALA A 319 15.20 1.21 -10.67
C ALA A 319 16.43 2.06 -10.33
N ASP A 320 16.29 3.01 -9.41
CA ASP A 320 17.36 3.85 -8.89
C ASP A 320 18.08 3.25 -7.66
N GLY A 321 17.79 2.00 -7.32
CA GLY A 321 18.49 1.24 -6.27
C GLY A 321 17.94 1.40 -4.86
N TYR A 322 16.75 1.95 -4.69
CA TYR A 322 16.03 1.88 -3.41
C TYR A 322 15.60 0.45 -3.10
N ARG A 323 15.61 0.10 -1.83
CA ARG A 323 14.82 -0.98 -1.29
C ARG A 323 13.37 -0.49 -1.21
N THR A 324 12.42 -1.21 -1.78
CA THR A 324 11.01 -0.81 -1.84
C THR A 324 10.15 -1.82 -1.08
N VAL A 325 9.46 -1.34 -0.05
CA VAL A 325 8.64 -2.17 0.84
C VAL A 325 7.28 -1.53 0.99
N ALA A 326 6.22 -2.30 0.80
CA ALA A 326 4.86 -1.92 1.14
C ALA A 326 4.29 -2.86 2.20
N LEU A 327 3.64 -2.29 3.19
CA LEU A 327 2.91 -2.97 4.26
C LEU A 327 1.50 -2.40 4.26
N THR A 328 0.53 -3.21 3.85
CA THR A 328 -0.86 -2.79 3.64
C THR A 328 -1.81 -3.78 4.29
N ASP A 329 -2.99 -3.34 4.62
CA ASP A 329 -4.04 -4.22 5.16
C ASP A 329 -4.86 -4.90 4.05
N GLY A 330 -4.33 -4.97 2.81
CA GLY A 330 -4.97 -5.64 1.69
C GLY A 330 -6.19 -4.92 1.13
N THR A 331 -7.25 -5.65 0.84
CA THR A 331 -8.52 -5.15 0.27
C THR A 331 -8.27 -4.39 -1.05
N TYR A 332 -8.53 -3.08 -1.12
CA TYR A 332 -8.26 -2.27 -2.33
C TYR A 332 -6.76 -2.04 -2.59
N LEU A 333 -5.92 -2.33 -1.61
CA LEU A 333 -4.47 -2.33 -1.74
C LEU A 333 -3.91 -3.73 -1.99
N SER A 334 -4.75 -4.64 -2.46
CA SER A 334 -4.32 -5.97 -2.87
C SER A 334 -3.57 -5.93 -4.21
N VAL A 335 -2.69 -6.92 -4.39
CA VAL A 335 -2.03 -7.21 -5.68
C VAL A 335 -3.04 -7.45 -6.81
N GLU A 336 -4.29 -7.81 -6.49
CA GLU A 336 -5.35 -7.97 -7.48
C GLU A 336 -5.67 -6.68 -8.20
N TYR A 337 -5.45 -5.55 -7.54
CA TYR A 337 -5.61 -4.22 -8.12
C TYR A 337 -4.36 -3.66 -8.79
N GLY A 338 -3.23 -4.39 -8.74
CA GLY A 338 -2.00 -4.01 -9.44
C GLY A 338 -1.17 -2.94 -8.72
N LEU A 339 -1.39 -2.72 -7.42
CA LEU A 339 -0.69 -1.69 -6.64
C LEU A 339 0.69 -2.14 -6.12
N GLU A 340 1.01 -3.44 -6.21
CA GLU A 340 2.30 -3.98 -5.80
C GLU A 340 3.44 -3.65 -6.79
N GLN A 341 3.13 -2.97 -7.89
CA GLN A 341 4.08 -2.66 -8.98
C GLN A 341 5.30 -1.90 -8.45
N GLY A 342 6.48 -2.53 -8.58
CA GLY A 342 7.76 -1.92 -8.20
C GLY A 342 8.22 -2.18 -6.78
N PHE A 343 7.41 -2.80 -5.91
CA PHE A 343 7.85 -3.17 -4.59
C PHE A 343 8.69 -4.45 -4.60
N ASP A 344 9.81 -4.45 -3.85
CA ASP A 344 10.62 -5.63 -3.58
C ASP A 344 9.89 -6.60 -2.64
N VAL A 345 9.17 -6.03 -1.66
CA VAL A 345 8.31 -6.74 -0.72
C VAL A 345 6.98 -5.99 -0.64
N PHE A 346 5.89 -6.70 -0.87
CA PHE A 346 4.53 -6.22 -0.71
C PHE A 346 3.79 -7.18 0.22
N ASP A 347 3.39 -6.69 1.38
CA ASP A 347 2.69 -7.44 2.42
C ASP A 347 1.26 -6.88 2.56
N GLU A 348 0.26 -7.72 2.28
CA GLU A 348 -1.17 -7.34 2.28
C GLU A 348 -2.01 -8.19 3.26
N GLY A 349 -1.37 -8.92 4.15
CA GLY A 349 -2.00 -10.03 4.84
C GLY A 349 -2.31 -9.81 6.31
N TYR A 350 -2.90 -8.68 6.66
CA TYR A 350 -3.28 -8.43 8.04
C TYR A 350 -4.78 -8.60 8.24
N GLU A 351 -5.15 -9.47 9.19
CA GLU A 351 -6.53 -9.57 9.67
C GLU A 351 -6.82 -8.56 10.79
N ASP A 352 -5.77 -8.01 11.39
CA ASP A 352 -5.83 -6.96 12.41
C ASP A 352 -4.95 -5.79 11.96
N ALA A 353 -5.56 -4.63 11.80
CA ALA A 353 -4.86 -3.40 11.41
C ALA A 353 -3.70 -3.02 12.36
N GLN A 354 -3.68 -3.56 13.59
CA GLN A 354 -2.55 -3.40 14.50
C GLN A 354 -1.30 -4.15 14.01
N ASP A 355 -1.47 -5.28 13.34
CA ASP A 355 -0.36 -6.10 12.84
C ASP A 355 0.44 -5.35 11.76
N ALA A 356 -0.22 -4.59 10.89
CA ALA A 356 0.44 -3.73 9.90
C ALA A 356 1.38 -2.72 10.58
N LEU A 357 0.93 -2.09 11.65
CA LEU A 357 1.73 -1.12 12.40
C LEU A 357 2.90 -1.78 13.15
N VAL A 358 2.72 -3.00 13.66
CA VAL A 358 3.80 -3.78 14.27
C VAL A 358 4.85 -4.13 13.23
N ASN A 359 4.45 -4.59 12.05
CA ASN A 359 5.39 -4.93 10.98
C ASN A 359 6.05 -3.69 10.37
N ALA A 360 5.35 -2.56 10.28
CA ALA A 360 5.95 -1.29 9.92
C ALA A 360 7.07 -0.89 10.91
N THR A 361 6.83 -1.07 12.20
CA THR A 361 7.84 -0.84 13.24
C THR A 361 9.07 -1.73 13.04
N ARG A 362 8.86 -3.02 12.75
CA ARG A 362 9.95 -3.98 12.45
C ARG A 362 10.71 -3.62 11.17
N ALA A 363 10.01 -3.12 10.15
CA ALA A 363 10.66 -2.69 8.91
C ALA A 363 11.65 -1.53 9.15
N LEU A 364 11.35 -0.66 10.15
CA LEU A 364 12.26 0.42 10.58
C LEU A 364 13.51 -0.09 11.32
N GLU A 365 13.43 -1.24 11.97
CA GLU A 365 14.58 -1.84 12.68
C GLU A 365 15.61 -2.42 11.71
N HIS A 366 15.19 -2.68 10.46
CA HIS A 366 16.03 -3.31 9.45
C HIS A 366 16.65 -2.31 8.49
N HIS A 367 17.97 -2.34 8.36
CA HIS A 367 18.73 -1.48 7.45
C HIS A 367 19.76 -2.29 6.67
N ASP A 368 19.59 -2.41 5.36
CA ASP A 368 20.50 -3.14 4.49
C ASP A 368 21.58 -2.26 3.81
N GLY A 369 21.58 -0.98 4.13
CA GLY A 369 22.54 -0.01 3.59
C GLY A 369 22.07 0.69 2.30
N ARG A 370 20.97 0.25 1.70
CA ARG A 370 20.31 0.96 0.61
C ARG A 370 19.38 2.05 1.18
N PRO A 371 19.14 3.15 0.48
CA PRO A 371 18.01 4.01 0.80
C PRO A 371 16.72 3.20 0.64
N THR A 372 15.76 3.43 1.53
CA THR A 372 14.53 2.65 1.58
C THR A 372 13.33 3.52 1.25
N PHE A 373 12.44 3.02 0.41
CA PHE A 373 11.08 3.48 0.24
C PHE A 373 10.16 2.53 0.98
N LEU A 374 9.60 3.00 2.10
CA LEU A 374 8.64 2.27 2.92
C LEU A 374 7.27 2.92 2.75
N PHE A 375 6.33 2.17 2.21
CA PHE A 375 4.92 2.53 2.15
C PHE A 375 4.17 1.75 3.23
N VAL A 376 3.42 2.45 4.06
CA VAL A 376 2.58 1.88 5.14
C VAL A 376 1.16 2.37 4.95
N HIS A 377 0.24 1.46 4.90
CA HIS A 377 -1.20 1.76 4.91
C HIS A 377 -1.88 0.98 6.02
N THR A 378 -2.89 1.56 6.63
CA THR A 378 -3.69 0.86 7.63
C THR A 378 -5.14 1.29 7.59
N TYR A 379 -6.04 0.29 7.69
CA TYR A 379 -7.48 0.46 7.90
C TYR A 379 -7.86 0.69 9.37
N PHE A 380 -6.91 1.00 10.24
CA PHE A 380 -7.14 1.07 11.69
C PHE A 380 -8.31 1.98 12.08
N VAL A 381 -8.54 3.06 11.37
CA VAL A 381 -9.64 4.01 11.63
C VAL A 381 -10.77 3.92 10.61
N HIS A 382 -10.77 2.88 9.79
CA HIS A 382 -11.86 2.55 8.86
C HIS A 382 -12.92 1.69 9.55
N GLY A 383 -14.19 1.85 9.22
CA GLY A 383 -15.24 0.95 9.70
C GLY A 383 -15.02 -0.53 9.30
N PRO A 384 -15.40 -1.48 10.13
CA PRO A 384 -16.15 -1.36 11.40
C PRO A 384 -15.31 -0.81 12.56
N TYR A 385 -15.88 0.12 13.35
CA TYR A 385 -15.18 0.73 14.49
C TYR A 385 -15.30 -0.15 15.74
N GLU A 386 -14.17 -0.65 16.22
CA GLU A 386 -14.08 -1.51 17.41
C GLU A 386 -13.06 -0.97 18.45
N PRO A 387 -13.22 0.27 18.92
CA PRO A 387 -12.28 0.88 19.83
C PRO A 387 -12.18 0.13 21.16
N SER A 388 -11.01 0.22 21.80
CA SER A 388 -10.76 -0.37 23.10
C SER A 388 -11.73 0.16 24.18
N GLU A 389 -11.96 -0.63 25.22
CA GLU A 389 -12.80 -0.18 26.35
C GLU A 389 -12.31 1.13 26.98
N ARG A 390 -10.99 1.35 26.98
CA ARG A 390 -10.39 2.57 27.50
C ARG A 390 -10.72 3.79 26.63
N ALA A 391 -10.61 3.66 25.30
CA ALA A 391 -10.94 4.72 24.36
C ALA A 391 -12.45 5.01 24.41
N ARG A 392 -13.29 3.99 24.45
CA ARG A 392 -14.75 4.12 24.62
C ARG A 392 -15.11 4.90 25.88
N ALA A 393 -14.50 4.54 27.02
CA ALA A 393 -14.73 5.24 28.28
C ALA A 393 -14.28 6.71 28.23
N ALA A 394 -13.17 7.02 27.57
CA ALA A 394 -12.66 8.36 27.38
C ALA A 394 -13.61 9.23 26.53
N HIS A 395 -14.30 8.62 25.56
CA HIS A 395 -15.28 9.28 24.70
C HIS A 395 -16.72 9.24 25.24
N GLY A 396 -16.92 8.67 26.45
CA GLY A 396 -18.23 8.59 27.09
C GLY A 396 -19.22 7.66 26.38
N ILE A 397 -18.72 6.71 25.61
CA ILE A 397 -19.53 5.73 24.86
C ILE A 397 -20.05 4.67 25.85
N ALA A 398 -21.35 4.42 25.83
CA ALA A 398 -21.95 3.39 26.67
C ALA A 398 -21.36 1.99 26.36
N ALA A 399 -21.20 1.18 27.40
CA ALA A 399 -20.51 -0.11 27.29
C ALA A 399 -21.20 -1.11 26.35
N ASP A 400 -22.47 -0.93 26.07
CA ASP A 400 -23.31 -1.77 25.19
C ASP A 400 -23.40 -1.27 23.73
N VAL A 401 -22.95 -0.06 23.40
CA VAL A 401 -22.93 0.43 22.01
C VAL A 401 -21.83 -0.29 21.22
N ARG A 402 -22.15 -0.89 20.09
CA ARG A 402 -21.23 -1.62 19.19
C ARG A 402 -21.50 -1.24 17.74
N TRP A 403 -20.52 -1.38 16.87
CA TRP A 403 -20.71 -1.23 15.42
C TRP A 403 -21.85 -2.13 14.90
N SER A 404 -21.90 -3.38 15.34
CA SER A 404 -22.93 -4.35 14.93
C SER A 404 -24.37 -3.91 15.24
N ASP A 405 -24.57 -2.97 16.17
CA ASP A 405 -25.90 -2.44 16.47
C ASP A 405 -26.46 -1.57 15.33
N PHE A 406 -25.58 -1.09 14.45
CA PHE A 406 -25.93 -0.20 13.34
C PHE A 406 -25.98 -0.90 11.98
N GLU A 407 -25.41 -2.13 11.83
CA GLU A 407 -25.32 -2.85 10.55
C GLU A 407 -26.68 -2.93 9.81
N SER A 408 -27.75 -3.16 10.53
CA SER A 408 -29.09 -3.24 9.92
C SER A 408 -29.69 -1.91 9.50
N SER A 409 -29.05 -0.80 9.82
CA SER A 409 -29.51 0.55 9.51
C SER A 409 -28.52 1.34 8.63
N MET A 410 -27.43 0.71 8.19
CA MET A 410 -26.40 1.38 7.39
C MET A 410 -27.00 1.92 6.06
N GLU A 411 -27.69 1.08 5.30
CA GLU A 411 -28.37 1.46 4.06
C GLU A 411 -29.33 2.64 4.28
N GLU A 412 -30.10 2.64 5.38
CA GLU A 412 -31.00 3.75 5.73
C GLU A 412 -30.25 5.04 6.04
N LEU A 413 -29.05 4.95 6.64
CA LEU A 413 -28.21 6.12 6.95
C LEU A 413 -27.51 6.65 5.68
N GLU A 414 -27.09 5.79 4.78
CA GLU A 414 -26.51 6.16 3.48
C GLU A 414 -27.55 6.78 2.54
N GLU A 415 -28.77 6.22 2.52
CA GLU A 415 -29.89 6.70 1.70
C GLU A 415 -30.85 7.60 2.54
N TRP A 416 -30.27 8.55 3.27
CA TRP A 416 -31.04 9.36 4.22
C TRP A 416 -32.13 10.21 3.57
N ASP A 417 -33.36 10.07 4.08
CA ASP A 417 -34.47 10.94 3.72
C ASP A 417 -34.41 12.27 4.50
N VAL A 418 -33.96 13.32 3.84
CA VAL A 418 -33.79 14.68 4.41
C VAL A 418 -35.09 15.26 4.98
N SER A 419 -36.28 14.73 4.61
CA SER A 419 -37.54 15.14 5.21
C SER A 419 -37.67 14.77 6.69
N ARG A 420 -36.82 13.86 7.17
CA ARG A 420 -36.73 13.44 8.58
C ARG A 420 -35.92 14.42 9.45
N GLY A 421 -35.28 15.41 8.84
CA GLY A 421 -34.36 16.34 9.49
C GLY A 421 -32.90 16.07 9.11
N PRO A 422 -31.95 16.89 9.61
CA PRO A 422 -30.53 16.72 9.32
C PRO A 422 -29.98 15.40 9.84
N LEU A 423 -29.28 14.65 9.03
CA LEU A 423 -28.68 13.35 9.40
C LEU A 423 -27.68 13.48 10.57
N VAL A 424 -26.94 14.59 10.64
CA VAL A 424 -26.00 14.87 11.73
C VAL A 424 -26.66 14.91 13.13
N GLU A 425 -27.98 15.11 13.18
CA GLU A 425 -28.77 15.11 14.43
C GLU A 425 -29.32 13.73 14.80
N ASP A 426 -29.24 12.73 13.91
CA ASP A 426 -29.65 11.36 14.21
C ASP A 426 -28.76 10.77 15.33
N PRO A 427 -29.36 10.15 16.35
CA PRO A 427 -28.58 9.56 17.44
C PRO A 427 -27.56 8.50 16.97
N ARG A 428 -27.90 7.70 15.96
CA ARG A 428 -27.04 6.65 15.42
C ARG A 428 -25.79 7.25 14.80
N THR A 429 -25.95 8.33 14.01
CA THR A 429 -24.83 9.09 13.43
C THR A 429 -23.87 9.63 14.49
N ARG A 430 -24.42 10.14 15.60
CA ARG A 430 -23.60 10.61 16.73
C ARG A 430 -22.84 9.50 17.42
N ASP A 431 -23.48 8.33 17.60
CA ASP A 431 -22.85 7.19 18.23
C ASP A 431 -21.74 6.60 17.34
N LEU A 432 -21.99 6.44 16.03
CA LEU A 432 -21.00 6.01 15.03
C LEU A 432 -19.80 6.96 14.99
N ARG A 433 -20.03 8.27 14.97
CA ARG A 433 -18.97 9.28 15.03
C ARG A 433 -18.17 9.20 16.33
N SER A 434 -18.82 8.89 17.45
CA SER A 434 -18.12 8.72 18.73
C SER A 434 -17.25 7.47 18.74
N LEU A 435 -17.71 6.36 18.14
CA LEU A 435 -16.90 5.17 17.92
C LEU A 435 -15.68 5.46 17.05
N TYR A 436 -15.87 6.17 15.94
CA TYR A 436 -14.77 6.59 15.07
C TYR A 436 -13.69 7.39 15.83
N TRP A 437 -14.08 8.42 16.60
CA TRP A 437 -13.10 9.20 17.35
C TRP A 437 -12.40 8.41 18.47
N ALA A 438 -13.08 7.42 19.03
CA ALA A 438 -12.46 6.50 19.99
C ALA A 438 -11.45 5.57 19.29
N GLU A 439 -11.72 5.13 18.05
CA GLU A 439 -10.78 4.38 17.22
C GLU A 439 -9.56 5.22 16.85
N VAL A 440 -9.75 6.49 16.49
CA VAL A 440 -8.64 7.44 16.25
C VAL A 440 -7.75 7.59 17.49
N GLN A 441 -8.31 7.51 18.70
CA GLN A 441 -7.51 7.55 19.92
C GLN A 441 -6.62 6.31 20.08
N ASP A 442 -7.14 5.13 19.78
CA ASP A 442 -6.34 3.90 19.81
C ASP A 442 -5.28 3.90 18.68
N PHE A 443 -5.64 4.35 17.50
CA PHE A 443 -4.70 4.57 16.40
C PHE A 443 -3.55 5.51 16.82
N ASP A 444 -3.84 6.64 17.45
CA ASP A 444 -2.81 7.59 17.91
C ASP A 444 -1.76 6.93 18.81
N GLU A 445 -2.15 5.97 19.65
CA GLU A 445 -1.22 5.25 20.50
C GLU A 445 -0.34 4.28 19.71
N HIS A 446 -0.91 3.54 18.76
CA HIS A 446 -0.16 2.64 17.90
C HIS A 446 0.80 3.41 16.99
N PHE A 447 0.33 4.51 16.41
CA PHE A 447 1.17 5.43 15.65
C PHE A 447 2.30 6.01 16.50
N GLY A 448 2.03 6.31 17.78
CA GLY A 448 3.06 6.74 18.74
C GLY A 448 4.17 5.73 18.95
N ARG A 449 3.85 4.42 18.93
CA ARG A 449 4.86 3.34 18.99
C ARG A 449 5.70 3.29 17.73
N PHE A 450 5.08 3.42 16.56
CA PHE A 450 5.78 3.53 15.27
C PHE A 450 6.74 4.72 15.27
N MET A 451 6.30 5.91 15.69
CA MET A 451 7.15 7.10 15.77
C MET A 451 8.28 6.96 16.79
N THR A 452 8.06 6.23 17.87
CA THR A 452 9.11 5.91 18.85
C THR A 452 10.21 5.04 18.21
N ALA A 453 9.82 4.03 17.44
CA ALA A 453 10.80 3.20 16.71
C ALA A 453 11.48 3.99 15.58
N PHE A 454 10.76 4.85 14.90
CA PHE A 454 11.30 5.75 13.88
C PHE A 454 12.44 6.62 14.44
N ASP A 455 12.22 7.24 15.58
CA ASP A 455 13.24 8.04 16.28
C ASP A 455 14.40 7.15 16.80
N ALA A 456 14.10 6.02 17.44
CA ALA A 456 15.10 5.14 18.06
C ALA A 456 16.06 4.51 17.05
N ASN A 457 15.60 4.26 15.83
CA ASN A 457 16.39 3.67 14.75
C ASN A 457 17.05 4.73 13.83
N GLY A 458 16.98 6.02 14.19
CA GLY A 458 17.65 7.11 13.48
C GLY A 458 17.01 7.49 12.14
N TRP A 459 15.75 7.10 11.93
CA TRP A 459 15.04 7.45 10.70
C TRP A 459 14.72 8.94 10.63
N ASN A 460 14.53 9.61 11.78
CA ASN A 460 14.30 11.05 11.79
C ASN A 460 15.43 11.85 11.13
N GLU A 461 16.69 11.42 11.29
CA GLU A 461 17.87 12.07 10.72
C GLU A 461 18.10 11.71 9.25
N THR A 462 17.63 10.53 8.82
CA THR A 462 17.98 9.96 7.52
C THR A 462 16.81 9.96 6.53
N SER A 463 15.60 10.33 6.98
CA SER A 463 14.37 10.14 6.19
C SER A 463 13.58 11.42 5.99
N VAL A 464 12.62 11.30 5.06
CA VAL A 464 11.42 12.14 4.98
C VAL A 464 10.21 11.22 5.16
N LEU A 465 9.37 11.53 6.13
CA LEU A 465 8.08 10.89 6.39
C LEU A 465 6.97 11.78 5.85
N PHE A 466 6.18 11.26 4.93
CA PHE A 466 4.90 11.80 4.51
C PHE A 466 3.81 11.09 5.28
N PHE A 467 3.10 11.81 6.12
CA PHE A 467 1.93 11.31 6.85
C PHE A 467 0.68 11.96 6.27
N LEU A 468 -0.25 11.14 5.78
CA LEU A 468 -1.47 11.60 5.15
C LEU A 468 -2.60 10.57 5.32
N ALA A 469 -3.83 10.98 5.01
CA ALA A 469 -4.92 10.05 4.73
C ALA A 469 -5.13 9.92 3.23
N ASP A 470 -5.77 8.85 2.81
CA ASP A 470 -6.23 8.68 1.44
C ASP A 470 -7.56 9.41 1.17
N HIS A 471 -8.45 9.47 2.16
CA HIS A 471 -9.66 10.29 2.24
C HIS A 471 -10.09 10.42 3.70
N GLY A 472 -11.17 11.10 3.95
CA GLY A 472 -11.83 11.21 5.24
C GLY A 472 -13.11 10.40 5.31
N GLU A 473 -13.98 10.76 6.25
CA GLU A 473 -15.21 10.06 6.61
C GLU A 473 -16.32 11.04 6.97
N ALA A 474 -17.53 10.87 6.47
CA ALA A 474 -18.68 11.68 6.78
C ALA A 474 -19.54 11.06 7.87
N PHE A 475 -20.06 11.91 8.76
CA PHE A 475 -20.99 11.53 9.82
C PHE A 475 -22.16 12.50 9.87
N GLY A 476 -22.91 12.57 8.77
CA GLY A 476 -24.09 13.41 8.61
C GLY A 476 -23.79 14.84 8.15
N GLU A 477 -22.52 15.18 7.88
CA GLU A 477 -22.21 16.44 7.20
C GLU A 477 -22.88 16.42 5.82
N ARG A 478 -23.64 17.45 5.49
CA ARG A 478 -24.44 17.55 4.26
C ARG A 478 -25.34 16.34 3.98
N ASP A 479 -25.80 15.68 5.04
CA ASP A 479 -26.61 14.46 4.98
C ASP A 479 -25.90 13.27 4.28
N ALA A 480 -24.55 13.25 4.26
CA ALA A 480 -23.73 12.15 3.80
C ALA A 480 -23.27 11.26 4.97
N MET A 481 -23.15 9.96 4.73
CA MET A 481 -22.54 8.99 5.63
C MET A 481 -21.38 8.27 4.95
N PHE A 482 -20.37 7.98 5.76
CA PHE A 482 -19.17 7.24 5.34
C PHE A 482 -18.43 7.94 4.18
N HIS A 483 -17.99 7.20 3.17
CA HIS A 483 -17.20 7.71 2.05
C HIS A 483 -17.60 7.03 0.73
N GLY A 484 -17.02 7.44 -0.39
CA GLY A 484 -17.20 6.82 -1.71
C GLY A 484 -18.12 7.62 -2.63
N GLY A 485 -19.35 7.89 -2.23
CA GLY A 485 -20.40 8.41 -3.11
C GLY A 485 -20.38 9.92 -3.39
N VAL A 486 -19.69 10.73 -2.57
CA VAL A 486 -19.69 12.19 -2.67
C VAL A 486 -18.31 12.80 -2.45
N LEU A 487 -18.13 14.06 -2.91
CA LEU A 487 -16.87 14.81 -2.82
C LEU A 487 -16.95 15.95 -1.80
N ASP A 488 -17.56 15.73 -0.65
CA ASP A 488 -17.72 16.75 0.40
C ASP A 488 -16.43 16.93 1.23
N GLU A 489 -16.23 18.13 1.84
CA GLU A 489 -15.01 18.48 2.58
C GLU A 489 -14.66 17.49 3.69
N ALA A 490 -15.65 16.90 4.38
CA ALA A 490 -15.42 15.91 5.42
C ALA A 490 -14.68 14.65 4.89
N ILE A 491 -14.81 14.36 3.58
CA ILE A 491 -14.25 13.19 2.92
C ILE A 491 -12.99 13.55 2.13
N VAL A 492 -13.04 14.61 1.30
CA VAL A 492 -11.90 14.87 0.40
C VAL A 492 -10.82 15.74 1.04
N ARG A 493 -11.08 16.44 2.15
CA ARG A 493 -10.02 17.15 2.86
C ARG A 493 -9.26 16.21 3.77
N ILE A 494 -7.94 16.17 3.61
CA ILE A 494 -7.08 15.22 4.30
C ILE A 494 -6.02 15.89 5.18
N PRO A 495 -5.55 15.25 6.26
CA PRO A 495 -4.30 15.63 6.90
C PRO A 495 -3.14 15.36 5.93
N PHE A 496 -2.18 16.27 5.85
CA PHE A 496 -0.97 16.09 5.05
C PHE A 496 0.20 16.77 5.74
N LEU A 497 1.09 15.97 6.32
CA LEU A 497 2.24 16.43 7.06
C LEU A 497 3.52 15.81 6.48
N VAL A 498 4.60 16.61 6.53
CA VAL A 498 5.92 16.13 6.13
C VAL A 498 6.90 16.31 7.29
N HIS A 499 7.50 15.22 7.74
CA HIS A 499 8.37 15.16 8.89
C HIS A 499 9.76 14.61 8.52
N GLY A 500 10.76 14.93 9.34
CA GLY A 500 12.12 14.40 9.22
C GLY A 500 13.15 15.43 8.79
N ALA A 501 14.40 15.19 9.21
CA ALA A 501 15.49 16.15 9.02
C ALA A 501 15.95 16.29 7.56
N ARG A 502 15.56 15.37 6.68
CA ARG A 502 15.94 15.37 5.26
C ARG A 502 14.98 16.18 4.38
N TRP A 503 13.85 16.61 4.92
CA TRP A 503 13.02 17.61 4.26
C TRP A 503 13.75 18.95 4.21
N PRO A 504 13.80 19.65 3.06
CA PRO A 504 14.45 20.95 2.97
C PRO A 504 13.90 21.92 4.02
N LYS A 505 14.78 22.59 4.75
CA LYS A 505 14.38 23.54 5.77
C LYS A 505 13.69 24.72 5.12
N SER A 506 12.38 24.65 5.02
CA SER A 506 11.52 25.78 4.70
C SER A 506 11.38 26.69 5.91
N SER A 507 11.23 27.98 5.69
CA SER A 507 10.97 28.95 6.76
C SER A 507 9.57 28.78 7.39
N ALA A 508 8.64 28.13 6.71
CA ALA A 508 7.25 27.96 7.15
C ALA A 508 6.97 26.51 7.58
N ARG A 509 6.56 26.31 8.84
CA ARG A 509 6.02 25.02 9.32
C ARG A 509 4.60 24.76 8.84
N ARG A 510 3.90 25.77 8.39
CA ARG A 510 2.56 25.68 7.79
C ARG A 510 2.63 26.21 6.37
N ARG A 511 2.10 25.43 5.45
CA ARG A 511 2.05 25.71 4.02
C ARG A 511 0.59 25.93 3.63
N ALA A 512 0.32 27.09 3.03
CA ALA A 512 -1.02 27.46 2.58
C ALA A 512 -1.28 27.15 1.10
N ASP A 513 -0.26 26.71 0.38
CA ASP A 513 -0.42 26.25 -0.99
C ASP A 513 -1.15 24.89 -1.03
N ILE A 514 -1.94 24.71 -2.08
CA ILE A 514 -2.77 23.53 -2.25
C ILE A 514 -1.90 22.32 -2.54
N ALA A 515 -2.13 21.21 -1.83
CA ALA A 515 -1.51 19.92 -2.06
C ALA A 515 -2.56 18.86 -2.42
N SER A 516 -2.16 17.86 -3.17
CA SER A 516 -3.00 16.71 -3.52
C SER A 516 -2.16 15.43 -3.63
N HIS A 517 -2.82 14.29 -3.66
CA HIS A 517 -2.17 12.97 -3.81
C HIS A 517 -1.27 12.88 -5.04
N VAL A 518 -1.68 13.49 -6.16
CA VAL A 518 -0.88 13.47 -7.39
C VAL A 518 0.47 14.18 -7.25
N ASP A 519 0.63 15.02 -6.24
CA ASP A 519 1.87 15.76 -5.97
C ASP A 519 2.91 14.91 -5.22
N LEU A 520 2.49 13.79 -4.61
CA LEU A 520 3.36 12.95 -3.79
C LEU A 520 4.51 12.35 -4.61
N ALA A 521 4.18 11.66 -5.71
CA ALA A 521 5.16 10.98 -6.54
C ALA A 521 6.21 11.95 -7.15
N PRO A 522 5.85 13.08 -7.78
CA PRO A 522 6.85 14.02 -8.29
C PRO A 522 7.66 14.71 -7.19
N THR A 523 7.08 14.92 -5.99
CA THR A 523 7.82 15.45 -4.83
C THR A 523 8.91 14.48 -4.39
N ILE A 524 8.57 13.21 -4.24
CA ILE A 524 9.53 12.16 -3.85
C ILE A 524 10.59 11.97 -4.94
N ALA A 525 10.22 11.98 -6.20
CA ALA A 525 11.17 11.89 -7.31
C ALA A 525 12.22 13.03 -7.25
N GLU A 526 11.78 14.26 -7.02
CA GLU A 526 12.71 15.40 -6.88
C GLU A 526 13.58 15.29 -5.63
N LEU A 527 13.00 14.92 -4.47
CA LEU A 527 13.76 14.71 -3.22
C LEU A 527 14.86 13.66 -3.37
N THR A 528 14.61 12.65 -4.15
CA THR A 528 15.55 11.54 -4.37
C THR A 528 16.49 11.77 -5.55
N GLY A 529 16.28 12.85 -6.31
CA GLY A 529 17.06 13.19 -7.51
C GLY A 529 16.73 12.31 -8.72
N VAL A 530 15.61 11.60 -8.68
CA VAL A 530 15.15 10.74 -9.78
C VAL A 530 14.26 11.56 -10.72
N ALA A 531 14.46 11.40 -12.02
CA ALA A 531 13.67 12.15 -13.00
C ALA A 531 12.22 11.66 -13.02
N ALA A 532 11.28 12.56 -12.69
CA ALA A 532 9.86 12.27 -12.80
C ALA A 532 9.46 12.03 -14.27
N PRO A 533 8.60 11.04 -14.55
CA PRO A 533 8.07 10.81 -15.90
C PRO A 533 7.25 12.00 -16.39
N GLU A 534 7.33 12.32 -17.68
CA GLU A 534 6.56 13.42 -18.30
C GLU A 534 5.04 13.25 -18.18
N GLN A 535 4.59 12.02 -18.05
CA GLN A 535 3.15 11.72 -17.89
C GLN A 535 2.60 12.08 -16.51
N TRP A 536 3.44 12.24 -15.47
CA TRP A 536 2.98 12.65 -14.15
C TRP A 536 2.57 14.12 -14.17
N ILE A 537 1.37 14.39 -13.73
CA ILE A 537 0.77 15.74 -13.84
C ILE A 537 0.84 16.52 -12.52
N GLY A 538 1.12 15.83 -11.41
CA GLY A 538 1.36 16.45 -10.12
C GLY A 538 2.60 17.34 -10.14
N ARG A 539 2.71 18.25 -9.20
CA ARG A 539 3.87 19.12 -9.02
C ARG A 539 4.67 18.71 -7.78
N SER A 540 5.92 19.09 -7.74
CA SER A 540 6.72 18.94 -6.53
C SER A 540 6.32 19.96 -5.46
N LEU A 541 6.03 19.47 -4.25
CA LEU A 541 5.72 20.26 -3.07
C LEU A 541 6.97 20.93 -2.44
N LEU A 542 8.15 20.71 -2.99
CA LEU A 542 9.37 21.44 -2.61
C LEU A 542 9.29 22.92 -2.98
N HIS A 543 8.44 23.26 -3.94
CA HIS A 543 8.26 24.61 -4.46
C HIS A 543 6.86 25.14 -4.10
N GLU A 544 6.81 26.36 -3.56
CA GLU A 544 5.54 27.05 -3.38
C GLU A 544 4.96 27.46 -4.73
N ALA A 545 3.69 27.22 -4.95
CA ALA A 545 3.00 27.64 -6.16
C ALA A 545 1.51 27.84 -5.89
N GLU A 546 0.89 28.76 -6.62
CA GLU A 546 -0.57 28.73 -6.77
C GLU A 546 -0.94 27.43 -7.49
N ALA A 547 -1.69 26.59 -6.81
CA ALA A 547 -2.10 25.30 -7.28
C ALA A 547 -3.62 25.16 -7.20
N SER A 548 -4.10 24.09 -7.78
CA SER A 548 -5.48 23.63 -7.64
C SER A 548 -5.46 22.16 -7.29
N ALA A 549 -6.46 21.69 -6.55
CA ALA A 549 -6.70 20.29 -6.36
C ALA A 549 -7.88 19.84 -7.23
N TRP A 550 -7.68 18.77 -7.96
CA TRP A 550 -8.71 18.07 -8.71
C TRP A 550 -9.00 16.73 -8.05
N PHE A 551 -10.27 16.40 -7.89
CA PHE A 551 -10.72 15.13 -7.36
C PHE A 551 -11.93 14.62 -8.16
N GLN A 552 -12.10 13.30 -8.18
CA GLN A 552 -13.09 12.69 -9.07
C GLN A 552 -13.54 11.34 -8.50
N ILE A 553 -14.85 11.12 -8.58
CA ILE A 553 -15.46 9.80 -8.49
C ILE A 553 -15.83 9.38 -9.91
N ASP A 554 -15.41 8.23 -10.32
CA ASP A 554 -15.81 7.53 -11.54
C ASP A 554 -15.97 6.05 -11.15
N ALA A 555 -16.78 5.84 -10.13
CA ALA A 555 -17.14 4.53 -9.64
C ALA A 555 -18.28 3.95 -10.50
N GLU A 556 -19.03 3.04 -10.15
CA GLU A 556 -20.00 2.30 -10.96
C GLU A 556 -21.04 3.18 -11.72
N GLU A 557 -22.08 2.62 -12.32
CA GLU A 557 -22.93 3.28 -13.35
C GLU A 557 -23.61 4.58 -12.88
N ASP A 558 -23.71 4.84 -11.56
CA ASP A 558 -24.49 5.93 -11.00
C ASP A 558 -23.66 7.00 -10.23
N GLU A 559 -22.35 6.82 -10.06
CA GLU A 559 -21.53 7.71 -9.25
C GLU A 559 -20.44 8.41 -10.08
N HIS A 560 -20.75 9.58 -10.58
CA HIS A 560 -19.85 10.39 -11.40
C HIS A 560 -19.85 11.85 -10.93
N GLU A 561 -18.95 12.16 -10.01
CA GLU A 561 -18.69 13.53 -9.59
C GLU A 561 -17.27 13.96 -9.94
N SER A 562 -17.10 15.23 -10.25
CA SER A 562 -15.80 15.87 -10.43
C SER A 562 -15.72 17.14 -9.65
N GLY A 563 -14.63 17.36 -8.96
CA GLY A 563 -14.44 18.53 -8.12
C GLY A 563 -13.12 19.25 -8.38
N LEU A 564 -13.11 20.54 -8.09
CA LEU A 564 -11.96 21.42 -8.20
C LEU A 564 -11.91 22.36 -7.00
N VAL A 565 -10.77 22.44 -6.35
CA VAL A 565 -10.42 23.57 -5.49
C VAL A 565 -9.49 24.50 -6.26
N TYR A 566 -9.87 25.77 -6.34
CA TYR A 566 -9.09 26.82 -6.96
C TYR A 566 -9.20 28.13 -6.17
N GLY A 567 -8.07 28.64 -5.70
CA GLY A 567 -8.06 29.74 -4.76
C GLY A 567 -8.82 29.37 -3.48
N ARG A 568 -9.77 30.19 -3.06
CA ARG A 568 -10.62 29.96 -1.89
C ARG A 568 -11.92 29.18 -2.18
N HIS A 569 -12.14 28.81 -3.42
CA HIS A 569 -13.41 28.23 -3.84
C HIS A 569 -13.26 26.76 -4.16
N LYS A 570 -14.29 26.00 -3.84
CA LYS A 570 -14.50 24.63 -4.29
C LYS A 570 -15.71 24.57 -5.20
N LEU A 571 -15.59 23.77 -6.25
CA LEU A 571 -16.66 23.48 -7.20
C LEU A 571 -16.79 21.97 -7.36
N VAL A 572 -17.99 21.45 -7.27
CA VAL A 572 -18.31 20.04 -7.54
C VAL A 572 -19.37 19.99 -8.62
N ARG A 573 -19.18 19.14 -9.60
CA ARG A 573 -20.13 18.84 -10.67
C ARG A 573 -20.59 17.41 -10.55
N ASP A 574 -21.89 17.22 -10.47
CA ASP A 574 -22.52 15.94 -10.79
C ASP A 574 -22.49 15.76 -12.31
N ASP A 575 -21.67 14.84 -12.78
CA ASP A 575 -21.43 14.66 -14.22
C ASP A 575 -22.64 14.05 -14.94
N LEU A 576 -23.49 13.30 -14.24
CA LEU A 576 -24.72 12.71 -14.81
C LEU A 576 -25.85 13.73 -14.93
N ARG A 577 -26.06 14.53 -13.87
CA ARG A 577 -27.14 15.51 -13.83
C ARG A 577 -26.73 16.88 -14.39
N SER A 578 -25.42 17.06 -14.63
CA SER A 578 -24.84 18.37 -15.04
C SER A 578 -25.20 19.50 -14.07
N SER A 579 -25.37 19.17 -12.80
CA SER A 579 -25.62 20.15 -11.73
C SER A 579 -24.31 20.53 -11.03
N TRP A 580 -24.31 21.72 -10.43
CA TRP A 580 -23.15 22.32 -9.81
C TRP A 580 -23.41 22.68 -8.37
N ARG A 581 -22.42 22.45 -7.53
CA ARG A 581 -22.33 22.96 -6.16
C ARG A 581 -21.03 23.75 -6.02
N ALA A 582 -21.08 24.96 -5.50
CA ALA A 582 -19.88 25.77 -5.30
C ALA A 582 -19.88 26.38 -3.91
N PHE A 583 -18.69 26.46 -3.30
CA PHE A 583 -18.52 26.90 -1.93
C PHE A 583 -17.30 27.83 -1.79
N ASP A 584 -17.33 28.69 -0.79
CA ASP A 584 -16.18 29.44 -0.31
C ASP A 584 -15.59 28.71 0.90
N ILE A 585 -14.66 27.80 0.66
CA ILE A 585 -14.12 26.90 1.69
C ILE A 585 -13.17 27.58 2.69
N ASP A 586 -12.80 28.84 2.50
CA ASP A 586 -12.05 29.60 3.51
C ASP A 586 -12.98 30.16 4.58
N ASP A 587 -14.20 30.58 4.20
CA ASP A 587 -15.21 31.14 5.12
C ASP A 587 -16.24 30.08 5.55
N ASP A 588 -16.47 29.04 4.73
CA ASP A 588 -17.47 27.98 4.95
C ASP A 588 -16.88 26.57 4.70
N ARG A 589 -16.05 26.12 5.61
CA ARG A 589 -15.39 24.80 5.52
C ARG A 589 -16.35 23.61 5.67
N GLU A 590 -17.55 23.84 6.18
CA GLU A 590 -18.57 22.81 6.29
C GLU A 590 -19.53 22.77 5.10
N GLU A 591 -19.29 23.60 4.08
CA GLU A 591 -20.08 23.65 2.84
C GLU A 591 -21.59 23.83 3.08
N ARG A 592 -21.94 24.67 4.07
CA ARG A 592 -23.34 24.93 4.46
C ARG A 592 -24.07 25.87 3.52
N SER A 593 -23.32 26.69 2.79
CA SER A 593 -23.87 27.80 1.99
C SER A 593 -23.33 27.77 0.58
N GLU A 594 -24.14 27.34 -0.35
CA GLU A 594 -23.76 27.28 -1.76
C GLU A 594 -23.69 28.68 -2.39
N LEU A 595 -22.63 28.90 -3.16
CA LEU A 595 -22.50 30.08 -4.02
C LEU A 595 -23.36 29.89 -5.28
N ALA A 596 -24.43 30.63 -5.41
CA ALA A 596 -25.34 30.53 -6.55
C ALA A 596 -25.51 31.93 -7.22
N PRO A 597 -25.08 32.11 -8.48
CA PRO A 597 -24.39 31.15 -9.34
C PRO A 597 -22.91 30.97 -8.97
N PRO A 598 -22.26 29.87 -9.37
CA PRO A 598 -20.83 29.69 -9.20
C PRO A 598 -20.02 30.81 -9.87
N PRO A 599 -18.86 31.21 -9.30
CA PRO A 599 -17.99 32.21 -9.91
C PRO A 599 -17.56 31.82 -11.33
N ARG A 600 -17.61 32.75 -12.27
CA ARG A 600 -17.30 32.48 -13.69
C ARG A 600 -15.86 31.99 -13.90
N GLU A 601 -14.92 32.53 -13.15
CA GLU A 601 -13.50 32.12 -13.22
C GLU A 601 -13.31 30.69 -12.76
N LEU A 602 -14.02 30.29 -11.70
CA LEU A 602 -14.01 28.93 -11.17
C LEU A 602 -14.56 27.93 -12.20
N LEU A 603 -15.68 28.26 -12.85
CA LEU A 603 -16.27 27.46 -13.93
C LEU A 603 -15.28 27.32 -15.12
N ALA A 604 -14.67 28.41 -15.54
CA ALA A 604 -13.71 28.40 -16.64
C ALA A 604 -12.48 27.54 -16.32
N GLU A 605 -11.97 27.63 -15.10
CA GLU A 605 -10.85 26.81 -14.65
C GLU A 605 -11.23 25.34 -14.54
N PHE A 606 -12.42 25.05 -14.05
CA PHE A 606 -12.93 23.69 -13.99
C PHE A 606 -12.99 23.04 -15.38
N GLU A 607 -13.59 23.70 -16.37
CA GLU A 607 -13.70 23.16 -17.73
C GLU A 607 -12.30 22.94 -18.35
N ARG A 608 -11.37 23.85 -18.08
CA ARG A 608 -9.98 23.71 -18.55
C ARG A 608 -9.30 22.48 -17.92
N ARG A 609 -9.50 22.25 -16.61
CA ARG A 609 -8.93 21.10 -15.90
C ARG A 609 -9.64 19.81 -16.28
N ALA A 610 -10.95 19.80 -16.38
CA ALA A 610 -11.74 18.63 -16.77
C ALA A 610 -11.30 18.07 -18.14
N ALA A 611 -11.01 18.96 -19.10
CA ALA A 611 -10.55 18.55 -20.42
C ALA A 611 -9.23 17.76 -20.41
N VAL A 612 -8.39 17.97 -19.40
CA VAL A 612 -7.11 17.27 -19.25
C VAL A 612 -7.21 16.10 -18.26
N ASN A 613 -7.78 16.36 -17.08
CA ASN A 613 -7.70 15.43 -15.95
C ASN A 613 -8.64 14.23 -16.10
N LYS A 614 -9.70 14.37 -16.91
CA LYS A 614 -10.63 13.27 -17.23
C LYS A 614 -10.21 12.46 -18.47
N ALA A 615 -9.21 12.93 -19.22
CA ALA A 615 -8.74 12.23 -20.40
C ALA A 615 -7.83 11.06 -20.01
N PRO A 616 -8.18 9.79 -20.33
CA PRO A 616 -7.35 8.65 -20.00
C PRO A 616 -5.95 8.77 -20.60
N VAL A 617 -4.94 8.57 -19.76
CA VAL A 617 -3.51 8.44 -20.16
C VAL A 617 -3.16 6.96 -20.27
N LEU A 618 -3.76 6.14 -19.43
CA LEU A 618 -3.58 4.70 -19.41
C LEU A 618 -4.84 3.99 -19.91
N THR A 619 -4.66 2.78 -20.41
CA THR A 619 -5.78 1.95 -20.88
C THR A 619 -6.53 1.36 -19.69
N ARG A 620 -7.84 1.51 -19.64
CA ARG A 620 -8.67 0.90 -18.60
C ARG A 620 -8.59 -0.62 -18.68
N VAL A 621 -8.17 -1.26 -17.61
CA VAL A 621 -8.02 -2.72 -17.51
C VAL A 621 -9.05 -3.29 -16.55
N PRO A 622 -10.03 -4.06 -17.05
CA PRO A 622 -11.00 -4.70 -16.18
C PRO A 622 -10.35 -5.83 -15.39
N MET A 623 -10.70 -5.94 -14.11
CA MET A 623 -10.42 -7.11 -13.30
C MET A 623 -11.20 -8.31 -13.86
N GLN A 624 -10.60 -9.49 -13.89
CA GLN A 624 -11.28 -10.66 -14.48
C GLN A 624 -12.38 -11.21 -13.55
N GLU A 625 -12.07 -11.46 -12.29
CA GLU A 625 -12.98 -11.84 -11.20
C GLU A 625 -12.28 -11.58 -9.87
N LEU A 626 -13.05 -11.17 -8.85
CA LEU A 626 -12.54 -11.07 -7.48
C LEU A 626 -12.23 -12.47 -6.95
N SER A 627 -11.10 -12.65 -6.30
CA SER A 627 -10.83 -13.89 -5.55
C SER A 627 -11.85 -14.04 -4.41
N ALA A 628 -11.99 -15.26 -3.90
CA ALA A 628 -12.89 -15.52 -2.79
C ALA A 628 -12.47 -14.76 -1.52
N SER A 629 -11.16 -14.58 -1.31
CA SER A 629 -10.63 -13.83 -0.17
C SER A 629 -10.88 -12.34 -0.31
N LEU A 630 -10.50 -11.76 -1.44
CA LEU A 630 -10.74 -10.33 -1.67
C LEU A 630 -12.23 -10.02 -1.56
N ARG A 631 -13.09 -10.90 -2.10
CA ARG A 631 -14.54 -10.78 -1.93
C ARG A 631 -14.95 -10.80 -0.46
N ALA A 632 -14.43 -11.75 0.33
CA ALA A 632 -14.75 -11.85 1.75
C ALA A 632 -14.28 -10.63 2.54
N HIS A 633 -13.11 -10.07 2.20
CA HIS A 633 -12.62 -8.82 2.79
C HIS A 633 -13.49 -7.62 2.42
N LEU A 634 -13.85 -7.48 1.15
CA LEU A 634 -14.76 -6.41 0.70
C LEU A 634 -16.15 -6.51 1.33
N GLU A 635 -16.67 -7.75 1.52
CA GLU A 635 -17.92 -7.99 2.25
C GLU A 635 -17.79 -7.66 3.75
N ALA A 636 -16.63 -7.93 4.36
CA ALA A 636 -16.39 -7.61 5.78
C ALA A 636 -16.31 -6.11 6.04
N LEU A 637 -15.76 -5.35 5.09
CA LEU A 637 -15.67 -3.89 5.16
C LEU A 637 -16.92 -3.15 4.61
N GLY A 638 -17.96 -3.90 4.18
CA GLY A 638 -19.21 -3.31 3.72
C GLY A 638 -19.24 -2.87 2.26
N TYR A 639 -18.18 -3.12 1.47
CA TYR A 639 -18.12 -2.74 0.05
C TYR A 639 -18.89 -3.67 -0.89
N LEU A 640 -19.31 -4.84 -0.44
CA LEU A 640 -20.11 -5.80 -1.19
C LEU A 640 -21.24 -6.33 -0.30
N GLU A 641 -22.43 -6.50 -0.89
CA GLU A 641 -23.53 -7.18 -0.21
C GLU A 641 -23.13 -8.64 0.12
N ARG A 642 -23.37 -9.05 1.37
CA ARG A 642 -23.30 -10.47 1.75
C ARG A 642 -24.40 -11.23 1.01
N ARG A 643 -24.03 -12.00 -0.02
CA ARG A 643 -24.95 -12.87 -0.78
C ARG A 643 -25.24 -14.15 -0.04
#